data_67c633806fb68323fe32aa89b8600b77
#
_entry.id   67c633806fb68323fe32aa89b8600b77
#
_cell.length_a   1.000
_cell.length_b   1.000
_cell.length_c   1.000
_cell.angle_alpha   90.00
_cell.angle_beta   90.00
_cell.angle_gamma   90.00
#
_symmetry.space_group_name_H-M   'P 1'
#
loop_
_entity.id
_entity.type
_entity.pdbx_description
1 polymer ?
#
loop_
_entity_poly.entity_id
_entity_poly.type
_entity_poly.pdbx_seq_one_letter_code
_entity_poly.pdbx_strand_id
1 'polypeptide(L)'
;MTEKQKYLLKLLREVDEVCREHDLRYVLAGGSLIGALRHEGFVPWDDAIDLYMPRPDWEKFVEICKRDLPPERAIQCSQADRHYTNSYSRYASADTCAIHRSQIAGKDVAGEVIDVFTLDPIPSDDREYEKYRTYFMIYSDLLNISASYSDRWEIPVSLYRKYLYSYLFLGKDRTLSKLEKLMFSYKEEDCDRYAMGWAGCPSLFDKETFFPAKEGTFQGLKVMIPNHCSEYLTQYYGDEWSYMPAYAEREGHRTVCVEGATYKEFREDYMSGVNRGRLNRNAIRQKLYNMRIARENHRVSHKGLEYKAGCVAADLREAIRESGLNLQELMEKGAYRKLGNLFVAYYKAQLSPDFIGREDFDHIYAYYHPVLVDIPDEVFLAAVKTLFYTERISKAFRMLEIREKADHLTGEMESLKTDILLFRKGLEHYEAGHMDECRKLCEELLEKYPGHPGLMKLKCRLLMEKTGENLQEAEQFLEKALRFFPEDGYFMKYLADILWMKGNGQKALQLYARVKENTANGFVWLEMDKLFRPYKGQILRNCEEMIGRRQRTEALQTMEMWQKIMPEDEDIRAGWYLAKISCVRTQSQIEKLIREILEKTEVPMGTGDKKEQNPGYRKALAKAWKRLGYPGELAALRADLVCISEESELEWLAEKVRSRQIHKEEKPYVYKLVGDIRSKQGQTREAFENYRKALEYTVPPYLKTELYRIIISDLDNGSRQIRNFGKNADMLPAMNSWLGKYGTLEEIQALAARLV
;
A
#
# COMPACT_ATOMS: atom_id res chain seq x y z
N MET A 1 -13.58 -2.65 0.82
CA MET A 1 -12.89 -2.39 2.11
C MET A 1 -12.74 -3.69 2.88
N THR A 2 -11.59 -3.92 3.52
CA THR A 2 -11.38 -5.00 4.48
C THR A 2 -12.11 -4.71 5.79
N GLU A 3 -12.32 -5.70 6.66
CA GLU A 3 -12.92 -5.48 7.99
C GLU A 3 -12.07 -4.51 8.83
N LYS A 4 -10.75 -4.63 8.75
CA LYS A 4 -9.83 -3.68 9.37
C LYS A 4 -10.05 -2.25 8.88
N GLN A 5 -10.15 -2.03 7.56
CA GLN A 5 -10.42 -0.71 7.00
C GLN A 5 -11.78 -0.15 7.44
N LYS A 6 -12.81 -0.99 7.55
CA LYS A 6 -14.13 -0.58 8.08
C LYS A 6 -14.02 -0.12 9.54
N TYR A 7 -13.22 -0.86 10.32
CA TYR A 7 -12.99 -0.51 11.72
C TYR A 7 -12.21 0.80 11.88
N LEU A 8 -11.13 0.97 11.10
CA LEU A 8 -10.36 2.21 11.07
C LEU A 8 -11.20 3.42 10.63
N LEU A 9 -12.11 3.23 9.66
CA LEU A 9 -13.03 4.29 9.26
C LEU A 9 -13.99 4.70 10.39
N LYS A 10 -14.41 3.73 11.24
CA LYS A 10 -15.19 4.02 12.46
C LYS A 10 -14.37 4.88 13.43
N LEU A 11 -13.11 4.51 13.69
CA LEU A 11 -12.23 5.31 14.56
C LEU A 11 -11.98 6.72 13.99
N LEU A 12 -11.80 6.84 12.67
CA LEU A 12 -11.62 8.15 12.02
C LEU A 12 -12.86 9.04 12.23
N ARG A 13 -14.06 8.48 12.11
CA ARG A 13 -15.30 9.22 12.36
C ARG A 13 -15.38 9.71 13.81
N GLU A 14 -15.03 8.87 14.78
CA GLU A 14 -14.99 9.24 16.18
C GLU A 14 -14.01 10.41 16.45
N VAL A 15 -12.83 10.37 15.83
CA VAL A 15 -11.83 11.46 15.95
C VAL A 15 -12.32 12.74 15.26
N ASP A 16 -12.91 12.65 14.05
CA ASP A 16 -13.46 13.81 13.33
C ASP A 16 -14.60 14.47 14.11
N GLU A 17 -15.49 13.66 14.73
CA GLU A 17 -16.58 14.15 15.58
C GLU A 17 -16.04 14.95 16.77
N VAL A 18 -15.05 14.43 17.49
CA VAL A 18 -14.40 15.14 18.61
C VAL A 18 -13.74 16.43 18.13
N CYS A 19 -13.05 16.38 17.01
CA CYS A 19 -12.38 17.58 16.47
C CYS A 19 -13.39 18.66 16.07
N ARG A 20 -14.48 18.30 15.40
CA ARG A 20 -15.52 19.25 14.99
C ARG A 20 -16.30 19.82 16.20
N GLU A 21 -16.62 18.99 17.18
CA GLU A 21 -17.35 19.43 18.40
C GLU A 21 -16.55 20.45 19.21
N HIS A 22 -15.24 20.33 19.21
CA HIS A 22 -14.35 21.18 20.00
C HIS A 22 -13.52 22.18 19.20
N ASP A 23 -13.83 22.37 17.91
CA ASP A 23 -13.13 23.27 16.98
C ASP A 23 -11.62 23.04 16.96
N LEU A 24 -11.22 21.76 16.87
CA LEU A 24 -9.82 21.34 16.80
C LEU A 24 -9.39 21.12 15.34
N ARG A 25 -8.25 21.68 14.99
CA ARG A 25 -7.67 21.53 13.65
C ARG A 25 -6.95 20.18 13.52
N TYR A 26 -7.25 19.47 12.46
CA TYR A 26 -6.49 18.31 12.01
C TYR A 26 -6.50 18.22 10.49
N VAL A 27 -5.58 17.43 9.92
CA VAL A 27 -5.59 17.07 8.50
C VAL A 27 -5.16 15.61 8.32
N LEU A 28 -5.66 14.95 7.26
CA LEU A 28 -5.14 13.67 6.83
C LEU A 28 -3.67 13.79 6.43
N ALA A 29 -2.88 12.76 6.72
CA ALA A 29 -1.45 12.74 6.47
C ALA A 29 -1.03 11.48 5.69
N GLY A 30 0.19 11.49 5.18
CA GLY A 30 0.85 10.31 4.63
C GLY A 30 0.03 9.53 3.60
N GLY A 31 -0.01 8.21 3.76
CA GLY A 31 -0.77 7.28 2.92
C GLY A 31 -2.27 7.55 2.93
N SER A 32 -2.82 8.04 4.05
CA SER A 32 -4.23 8.38 4.18
C SER A 32 -4.62 9.56 3.29
N LEU A 33 -3.76 10.58 3.18
CA LEU A 33 -3.99 11.68 2.25
C LEU A 33 -3.87 11.23 0.79
N ILE A 34 -2.85 10.41 0.45
CA ILE A 34 -2.75 9.81 -0.88
C ILE A 34 -4.03 9.03 -1.21
N GLY A 35 -4.55 8.29 -0.24
CA GLY A 35 -5.79 7.54 -0.35
C GLY A 35 -6.99 8.44 -0.64
N ALA A 36 -7.17 9.52 0.12
CA ALA A 36 -8.23 10.50 -0.10
C ALA A 36 -8.20 11.10 -1.50
N LEU A 37 -7.02 11.51 -1.97
CA LEU A 37 -6.86 12.19 -3.26
C LEU A 37 -6.95 11.24 -4.46
N ARG A 38 -6.33 10.06 -4.36
CA ARG A 38 -6.12 9.13 -5.47
C ARG A 38 -7.14 8.00 -5.54
N HIS A 39 -7.80 7.69 -4.41
CA HIS A 39 -8.75 6.57 -4.28
C HIS A 39 -10.09 6.96 -3.67
N GLU A 40 -10.29 8.22 -3.28
CA GLU A 40 -11.45 8.70 -2.51
C GLU A 40 -11.67 7.93 -1.18
N GLY A 41 -10.60 7.36 -0.64
CA GLY A 41 -10.63 6.53 0.56
C GLY A 41 -9.29 5.83 0.79
N PHE A 42 -9.33 4.62 1.31
CA PHE A 42 -8.09 3.84 1.50
C PHE A 42 -7.37 3.56 0.19
N VAL A 43 -6.05 3.65 0.20
CA VAL A 43 -5.24 2.92 -0.77
C VAL A 43 -5.57 1.43 -0.60
N PRO A 44 -5.89 0.65 -1.67
CA PRO A 44 -6.47 -0.68 -1.54
C PRO A 44 -5.68 -1.69 -0.67
N TRP A 45 -4.36 -1.55 -0.62
CA TRP A 45 -3.46 -2.39 0.19
C TRP A 45 -3.02 -1.74 1.50
N ASP A 46 -3.45 -0.50 1.79
CA ASP A 46 -3.11 0.21 3.02
C ASP A 46 -4.11 -0.11 4.13
N ASP A 47 -3.60 -0.25 5.33
CA ASP A 47 -4.34 -0.66 6.52
C ASP A 47 -4.03 0.22 7.74
N ALA A 48 -3.68 1.50 7.50
CA ALA A 48 -3.41 2.52 8.49
C ALA A 48 -4.17 3.82 8.20
N ILE A 49 -4.35 4.66 9.20
CA ILE A 49 -4.80 6.05 9.08
C ILE A 49 -3.88 6.94 9.91
N ASP A 50 -3.34 7.96 9.24
CA ASP A 50 -2.44 8.95 9.81
C ASP A 50 -3.07 10.34 9.78
N LEU A 51 -2.97 11.07 10.89
CA LEU A 51 -3.43 12.44 11.04
C LEU A 51 -2.30 13.35 11.48
N TYR A 52 -2.32 14.60 11.02
CA TYR A 52 -1.51 15.69 11.57
C TYR A 52 -2.40 16.64 12.35
N MET A 53 -1.91 17.09 13.51
CA MET A 53 -2.61 18.03 14.40
C MET A 53 -1.63 19.06 14.96
N PRO A 54 -1.91 20.38 14.89
CA PRO A 54 -1.09 21.39 15.55
C PRO A 54 -0.96 21.15 17.04
N ARG A 55 0.21 21.43 17.63
CA ARG A 55 0.48 21.19 19.06
C ARG A 55 -0.62 21.71 19.99
N PRO A 56 -1.12 22.94 19.88
CA PRO A 56 -2.15 23.44 20.78
C PRO A 56 -3.49 22.68 20.67
N ASP A 57 -3.86 22.27 19.46
CA ASP A 57 -5.08 21.48 19.24
C ASP A 57 -4.91 20.05 19.75
N TRP A 58 -3.74 19.46 19.53
CA TRP A 58 -3.40 18.14 20.02
C TRP A 58 -3.41 18.06 21.56
N GLU A 59 -2.90 19.07 22.26
CA GLU A 59 -2.94 19.12 23.72
C GLU A 59 -4.36 19.12 24.24
N LYS A 60 -5.25 19.92 23.66
CA LYS A 60 -6.69 19.93 23.97
C LYS A 60 -7.35 18.59 23.63
N PHE A 61 -7.04 18.01 22.45
CA PHE A 61 -7.57 16.70 22.05
C PHE A 61 -7.21 15.62 23.05
N VAL A 62 -5.97 15.56 23.51
CA VAL A 62 -5.52 14.58 24.52
C VAL A 62 -6.25 14.79 25.84
N GLU A 63 -6.49 16.03 26.30
CA GLU A 63 -7.22 16.32 27.52
C GLU A 63 -8.70 15.90 27.45
N ILE A 64 -9.36 16.18 26.32
CA ILE A 64 -10.74 15.77 26.04
C ILE A 64 -10.82 14.23 26.04
N CYS A 65 -9.94 13.58 25.31
CA CYS A 65 -9.91 12.12 25.23
C CYS A 65 -9.68 11.47 26.61
N LYS A 66 -8.80 12.01 27.44
CA LYS A 66 -8.58 11.50 28.79
C LYS A 66 -9.82 11.59 29.69
N ARG A 67 -10.65 12.59 29.48
CA ARG A 67 -11.85 12.85 30.29
C ARG A 67 -13.06 12.06 29.81
N ASP A 68 -13.26 11.98 28.50
CA ASP A 68 -14.56 11.62 27.90
C ASP A 68 -14.54 10.29 27.13
N LEU A 69 -13.38 9.65 26.91
CA LEU A 69 -13.33 8.38 26.18
C LEU A 69 -13.99 7.23 26.93
N PRO A 70 -14.77 6.38 26.25
CA PRO A 70 -15.31 5.16 26.82
C PRO A 70 -14.20 4.11 27.05
N PRO A 71 -14.48 3.08 27.88
CA PRO A 71 -13.48 2.06 28.24
C PRO A 71 -12.87 1.29 27.05
N GLU A 72 -13.60 1.23 25.93
CA GLU A 72 -13.18 0.56 24.70
C GLU A 72 -12.20 1.40 23.88
N ARG A 73 -11.92 2.62 24.30
CA ARG A 73 -11.01 3.57 23.62
C ARG A 73 -9.92 4.02 24.57
N ALA A 74 -8.77 4.33 23.98
CA ALA A 74 -7.64 4.87 24.72
C ALA A 74 -6.88 5.91 23.88
N ILE A 75 -6.50 7.02 24.52
CA ILE A 75 -5.51 7.94 23.96
C ILE A 75 -4.14 7.60 24.52
N GLN A 76 -3.20 7.30 23.65
CA GLN A 76 -1.83 6.93 24.00
C GLN A 76 -0.86 8.00 23.54
N CYS A 77 -0.13 8.57 24.46
CA CYS A 77 0.98 9.49 24.19
C CYS A 77 1.95 9.50 25.39
N SER A 78 3.21 9.88 25.14
CA SER A 78 4.26 9.88 26.16
C SER A 78 3.99 10.87 27.32
N GLN A 79 3.22 11.93 27.07
CA GLN A 79 2.81 12.91 28.08
C GLN A 79 1.68 12.38 28.98
N ALA A 80 0.88 11.44 28.50
CA ALA A 80 -0.17 10.80 29.28
C ALA A 80 0.33 9.58 30.02
N ASP A 81 1.13 8.74 29.36
CA ASP A 81 1.75 7.54 29.92
C ASP A 81 3.24 7.46 29.52
N ARG A 82 4.12 7.59 30.50
CA ARG A 82 5.58 7.47 30.30
C ARG A 82 6.05 6.07 29.93
N HIS A 83 5.17 5.08 29.97
CA HIS A 83 5.46 3.75 29.44
C HIS A 83 5.22 3.64 27.93
N TYR A 84 4.49 4.59 27.36
CA TYR A 84 4.31 4.68 25.93
C TYR A 84 5.65 4.89 25.20
N THR A 85 5.82 4.25 24.06
CA THR A 85 7.15 4.11 23.43
C THR A 85 7.31 4.85 22.11
N ASN A 86 6.22 5.37 21.54
CA ASN A 86 6.28 6.15 20.30
C ASN A 86 6.35 7.67 20.59
N SER A 87 6.95 8.40 19.65
CA SER A 87 7.04 9.87 19.72
C SER A 87 5.78 10.59 19.23
N TYR A 88 4.84 9.86 18.64
CA TYR A 88 3.52 10.33 18.21
C TYR A 88 2.43 9.67 19.06
N SER A 89 1.23 10.18 19.02
CA SER A 89 0.10 9.64 19.78
C SER A 89 -0.76 8.68 18.96
N ARG A 90 -1.59 7.91 19.65
CA ARG A 90 -2.53 6.96 19.07
C ARG A 90 -3.90 7.10 19.69
N TYR A 91 -4.90 7.23 18.85
CA TYR A 91 -6.28 6.96 19.24
C TYR A 91 -6.53 5.47 19.02
N ALA A 92 -6.61 4.72 20.10
CA ALA A 92 -6.51 3.27 20.08
C ALA A 92 -7.82 2.59 20.50
N SER A 93 -8.12 1.46 19.88
CA SER A 93 -9.13 0.51 20.32
C SER A 93 -8.56 -0.39 21.44
N ALA A 94 -9.29 -0.54 22.53
CA ALA A 94 -8.96 -1.48 23.60
C ALA A 94 -9.71 -2.83 23.47
N ASP A 95 -10.70 -2.91 22.58
CA ASP A 95 -11.54 -4.07 22.29
C ASP A 95 -11.04 -4.94 21.12
N THR A 96 -9.91 -4.57 20.53
CA THR A 96 -9.22 -5.34 19.48
C THR A 96 -7.79 -5.66 19.87
N CYS A 97 -7.13 -6.56 19.11
CA CYS A 97 -5.73 -6.88 19.31
C CYS A 97 -4.99 -6.83 17.97
N ALA A 98 -4.13 -5.82 17.81
CA ALA A 98 -3.25 -5.64 16.66
C ALA A 98 -1.84 -5.26 17.14
N ILE A 99 -0.87 -6.16 16.95
CA ILE A 99 0.44 -6.05 17.60
C ILE A 99 1.51 -5.72 16.59
N HIS A 100 2.23 -4.64 16.85
CA HIS A 100 3.46 -4.32 16.15
C HIS A 100 4.69 -4.75 16.96
N ARG A 101 5.73 -5.21 16.27
CA ARG A 101 6.97 -5.71 16.90
C ARG A 101 7.59 -4.72 17.90
N SER A 102 7.52 -3.42 17.63
CA SER A 102 8.06 -2.36 18.51
C SER A 102 7.32 -2.25 19.86
N GLN A 103 6.08 -2.76 19.97
CA GLN A 103 5.24 -2.68 21.16
C GLN A 103 5.56 -3.75 22.21
N ILE A 104 6.31 -4.81 21.83
CA ILE A 104 6.65 -5.94 22.75
C ILE A 104 7.38 -5.43 24.00
N ALA A 105 8.22 -4.41 23.89
CA ALA A 105 8.95 -3.84 25.02
C ALA A 105 8.13 -2.83 25.84
N GLY A 106 7.04 -2.29 25.30
CA GLY A 106 6.14 -1.33 25.92
C GLY A 106 5.07 -1.94 26.78
N LYS A 107 4.20 -1.08 27.33
CA LYS A 107 2.95 -1.44 28.03
C LYS A 107 1.74 -0.88 27.28
N ASP A 108 1.96 -0.45 26.05
CA ASP A 108 0.98 0.22 25.21
C ASP A 108 -0.20 -0.73 24.92
N VAL A 109 -1.39 -0.20 24.74
CA VAL A 109 -2.51 -0.95 24.20
C VAL A 109 -2.20 -1.26 22.74
N ALA A 110 -2.31 -2.51 22.35
CA ALA A 110 -2.05 -2.97 20.99
C ALA A 110 -3.35 -3.42 20.32
N GLY A 111 -4.25 -2.48 20.08
CA GLY A 111 -5.44 -2.65 19.24
C GLY A 111 -5.31 -1.93 17.91
N GLU A 112 -6.40 -1.88 17.15
CA GLU A 112 -6.46 -1.04 15.95
C GLU A 112 -6.37 0.43 16.35
N VAL A 113 -5.64 1.23 15.57
CA VAL A 113 -5.27 2.60 15.93
C VAL A 113 -5.39 3.58 14.77
N ILE A 114 -5.59 4.85 15.11
CA ILE A 114 -5.26 6.00 14.28
C ILE A 114 -4.01 6.64 14.85
N ASP A 115 -3.00 6.80 14.02
CA ASP A 115 -1.77 7.47 14.40
C ASP A 115 -1.95 9.00 14.25
N VAL A 116 -1.67 9.76 15.32
CA VAL A 116 -1.81 11.22 15.36
C VAL A 116 -0.44 11.83 15.63
N PHE A 117 0.11 12.47 14.61
CA PHE A 117 1.39 13.15 14.65
C PHE A 117 1.19 14.63 14.97
N THR A 118 2.03 15.14 15.82
CA THR A 118 1.98 16.56 16.23
C THR A 118 2.77 17.42 15.27
N LEU A 119 2.19 18.52 14.84
CA LEU A 119 2.85 19.61 14.15
C LEU A 119 3.34 20.61 15.19
N ASP A 120 4.64 20.61 15.45
CA ASP A 120 5.27 21.49 16.42
C ASP A 120 5.66 22.81 15.78
N PRO A 121 5.26 23.98 16.33
CA PRO A 121 5.60 25.27 15.76
C PRO A 121 7.09 25.56 15.88
N ILE A 122 7.70 26.00 14.76
CA ILE A 122 9.14 26.31 14.66
C ILE A 122 9.29 27.70 14.03
N PRO A 123 10.15 28.60 14.61
CA PRO A 123 10.51 29.87 14.00
C PRO A 123 11.22 29.70 12.66
N SER A 124 11.28 30.76 11.85
CA SER A 124 11.99 30.78 10.55
C SER A 124 13.50 30.59 10.66
N ASP A 125 14.10 30.76 11.87
CA ASP A 125 15.53 30.53 12.08
C ASP A 125 15.86 29.03 12.02
N ASP A 126 16.66 28.63 11.04
CA ASP A 126 17.09 27.25 10.85
C ASP A 126 17.85 26.67 12.05
N ARG A 127 18.53 27.53 12.87
CA ARG A 127 19.20 27.07 14.08
C ARG A 127 18.22 26.55 15.13
N GLU A 128 17.02 27.12 15.20
CA GLU A 128 16.00 26.68 16.16
C GLU A 128 15.39 25.35 15.70
N TYR A 129 15.20 25.16 14.39
CA TYR A 129 14.82 23.86 13.85
C TYR A 129 15.88 22.79 14.14
N GLU A 130 17.17 23.08 13.91
CA GLU A 130 18.27 22.15 14.19
C GLU A 130 18.32 21.73 15.66
N LYS A 131 18.07 22.67 16.54
CA LYS A 131 18.00 22.47 17.97
C LYS A 131 16.83 21.56 18.34
N TYR A 132 15.63 21.87 17.81
CA TYR A 132 14.44 21.03 17.97
C TYR A 132 14.71 19.60 17.47
N ARG A 133 15.21 19.45 16.27
CA ARG A 133 15.52 18.17 15.63
C ARG A 133 16.47 17.32 16.47
N THR A 134 17.56 17.93 16.93
CA THR A 134 18.56 17.24 17.77
C THR A 134 17.93 16.72 19.07
N TYR A 135 17.16 17.55 19.75
CA TYR A 135 16.48 17.12 20.97
C TYR A 135 15.38 16.10 20.71
N PHE A 136 14.63 16.23 19.62
CA PHE A 136 13.61 15.26 19.23
C PHE A 136 14.20 13.88 18.96
N MET A 137 15.35 13.82 18.29
CA MET A 137 16.05 12.55 18.04
C MET A 137 16.50 11.89 19.35
N ILE A 138 17.06 12.67 20.30
CA ILE A 138 17.44 12.17 21.63
C ILE A 138 16.18 11.69 22.38
N TYR A 139 15.11 12.47 22.34
CA TYR A 139 13.85 12.19 22.99
C TYR A 139 13.25 10.87 22.46
N SER A 140 13.10 10.75 21.15
CA SER A 140 12.55 9.56 20.49
C SER A 140 13.37 8.29 20.79
N ASP A 141 14.69 8.41 20.81
CA ASP A 141 15.58 7.29 21.12
C ASP A 141 15.50 6.87 22.61
N LEU A 142 15.44 7.81 23.53
CA LEU A 142 15.30 7.52 24.96
C LEU A 142 13.88 7.07 25.33
N LEU A 143 12.88 7.48 24.58
CA LEU A 143 11.50 7.06 24.78
C LEU A 143 11.33 5.55 24.63
N ASN A 144 11.96 4.97 23.61
CA ASN A 144 11.95 3.54 23.31
C ASN A 144 13.36 2.92 23.25
N ILE A 145 14.10 3.09 24.32
CA ILE A 145 15.52 2.70 24.37
C ILE A 145 15.75 1.20 24.08
N SER A 146 14.77 0.35 24.35
CA SER A 146 14.87 -1.11 24.16
C SER A 146 14.56 -1.58 22.74
N ALA A 147 13.81 -0.81 21.97
CA ALA A 147 13.46 -1.13 20.58
C ALA A 147 14.27 -0.34 19.56
N SER A 148 14.97 0.69 19.98
CA SER A 148 15.84 1.50 19.12
C SER A 148 17.15 0.78 18.86
N TYR A 149 17.25 0.13 17.70
CA TYR A 149 18.47 -0.50 17.20
C TYR A 149 19.37 0.47 16.41
N SER A 150 18.90 1.70 16.19
CA SER A 150 19.65 2.65 15.40
C SER A 150 20.83 3.21 16.20
N ASP A 151 22.02 2.98 15.68
CA ASP A 151 23.21 3.75 15.99
C ASP A 151 22.98 5.15 15.37
N ARG A 152 22.41 6.05 16.16
CA ARG A 152 22.16 7.41 15.71
C ARG A 152 23.43 8.21 15.82
N TRP A 153 24.24 8.08 14.80
CA TRP A 153 25.49 8.82 14.64
C TRP A 153 25.23 10.32 14.42
N GLU A 154 23.99 10.67 14.14
CA GLU A 154 23.51 12.01 13.81
C GLU A 154 23.44 12.95 15.04
N ILE A 155 23.53 12.44 16.23
CA ILE A 155 23.49 13.24 17.45
C ILE A 155 24.91 13.45 17.98
N PRO A 156 25.32 14.68 18.33
CA PRO A 156 26.62 14.90 18.97
C PRO A 156 26.79 13.97 20.18
N VAL A 157 27.82 13.11 20.15
CA VAL A 157 28.03 12.06 21.16
C VAL A 157 28.07 12.63 22.59
N SER A 158 28.64 13.80 22.77
CA SER A 158 28.71 14.47 24.08
C SER A 158 27.32 14.86 24.59
N LEU A 159 26.45 15.36 23.70
CA LEU A 159 25.09 15.75 24.03
C LEU A 159 24.21 14.54 24.33
N TYR A 160 24.30 13.50 23.47
CA TYR A 160 23.58 12.26 23.68
C TYR A 160 24.00 11.59 25.01
N ARG A 161 25.30 11.54 25.29
CA ARG A 161 25.84 11.01 26.55
C ARG A 161 25.30 11.75 27.77
N LYS A 162 25.20 13.08 27.71
CA LYS A 162 24.61 13.90 28.77
C LYS A 162 23.19 13.47 29.11
N TYR A 163 22.32 13.26 28.09
CA TYR A 163 20.94 12.87 28.30
C TYR A 163 20.78 11.38 28.63
N LEU A 164 21.63 10.49 28.12
CA LEU A 164 21.66 9.10 28.52
C LEU A 164 22.05 8.95 30.00
N TYR A 165 23.03 9.71 30.49
CA TYR A 165 23.35 9.75 31.92
C TYR A 165 22.23 10.36 32.74
N SER A 166 21.60 11.42 32.24
CA SER A 166 20.40 11.98 32.90
C SER A 166 19.31 10.89 33.03
N TYR A 167 19.06 10.13 31.96
CA TYR A 167 18.11 9.01 31.98
C TYR A 167 18.48 7.95 33.03
N LEU A 168 19.76 7.60 33.14
CA LEU A 168 20.24 6.57 34.07
C LEU A 168 20.19 7.02 35.54
N PHE A 169 20.53 8.28 35.83
CA PHE A 169 20.68 8.78 37.19
C PHE A 169 19.44 9.54 37.73
N LEU A 170 18.72 10.27 36.86
CA LEU A 170 17.55 11.05 37.22
C LEU A 170 16.23 10.38 36.85
N GLY A 171 16.29 9.32 36.07
CA GLY A 171 15.14 8.55 35.58
C GLY A 171 14.58 9.06 34.23
N LYS A 172 13.74 8.20 33.61
CA LYS A 172 13.12 8.44 32.31
C LYS A 172 12.28 9.73 32.34
N ASP A 173 11.36 9.85 33.28
CA ASP A 173 10.36 10.92 33.31
C ASP A 173 10.98 12.31 33.39
N ARG A 174 11.93 12.51 34.32
CA ARG A 174 12.61 13.80 34.47
C ARG A 174 13.42 14.17 33.24
N THR A 175 14.05 13.19 32.60
CA THR A 175 14.85 13.43 31.40
C THR A 175 13.99 13.78 30.21
N LEU A 176 12.90 13.05 29.97
CA LEU A 176 11.95 13.34 28.89
C LEU A 176 11.29 14.71 29.10
N SER A 177 10.79 15.02 30.31
CA SER A 177 10.19 16.33 30.61
C SER A 177 11.15 17.51 30.39
N LYS A 178 12.44 17.29 30.59
CA LYS A 178 13.46 18.31 30.28
C LYS A 178 13.62 18.52 28.78
N LEU A 179 13.62 17.44 27.99
CA LEU A 179 13.68 17.51 26.53
C LEU A 179 12.41 18.15 25.95
N GLU A 180 11.25 17.80 26.46
CA GLU A 180 9.95 18.36 26.06
C GLU A 180 9.93 19.89 26.25
N LYS A 181 10.40 20.39 27.39
CA LYS A 181 10.52 21.84 27.64
C LYS A 181 11.45 22.59 26.67
N LEU A 182 12.44 21.88 26.12
CA LEU A 182 13.37 22.47 25.14
C LEU A 182 12.79 22.43 23.72
N MET A 183 11.97 21.43 23.40
CA MET A 183 11.40 21.26 22.08
C MET A 183 10.10 22.06 21.89
N PHE A 184 9.22 22.08 22.90
CA PHE A 184 7.87 22.62 22.78
C PHE A 184 7.74 23.99 23.47
N SER A 185 8.74 24.83 23.26
CA SER A 185 8.81 26.17 23.95
C SER A 185 8.20 27.29 23.10
N TYR A 186 7.99 27.08 21.83
CA TYR A 186 7.52 28.12 20.92
C TYR A 186 6.00 28.20 20.88
N LYS A 187 5.48 29.42 20.76
CA LYS A 187 4.07 29.65 20.52
C LYS A 187 3.78 29.63 19.02
N GLU A 188 2.63 29.10 18.65
CA GLU A 188 2.24 28.96 17.25
C GLU A 188 2.14 30.32 16.53
N GLU A 189 1.69 31.37 17.24
CA GLU A 189 1.55 32.71 16.70
C GLU A 189 2.88 33.37 16.29
N ASP A 190 3.98 32.94 16.92
CA ASP A 190 5.33 33.47 16.68
C ASP A 190 6.11 32.66 15.63
N CYS A 191 5.47 31.67 15.00
CA CYS A 191 6.12 30.72 14.09
C CYS A 191 5.40 30.68 12.75
N ASP A 192 6.14 30.46 11.68
CA ASP A 192 5.66 30.31 10.31
C ASP A 192 5.85 28.89 9.75
N ARG A 193 6.54 28.02 10.48
CA ARG A 193 6.82 26.63 10.10
C ARG A 193 6.33 25.64 11.15
N TYR A 194 6.14 24.40 10.72
CA TYR A 194 5.88 23.25 11.57
C TYR A 194 6.95 22.16 11.38
N ALA A 195 7.40 21.60 12.50
CA ALA A 195 8.17 20.36 12.49
C ALA A 195 7.25 19.17 12.85
N MET A 196 7.32 18.10 12.07
CA MET A 196 6.62 16.85 12.33
C MET A 196 7.63 15.76 12.62
N GLY A 197 7.58 15.19 13.82
CA GLY A 197 8.50 14.15 14.25
C GLY A 197 7.94 12.74 14.05
N TRP A 198 8.54 11.98 13.12
CA TRP A 198 8.26 10.58 12.93
C TRP A 198 9.54 9.75 12.95
N ALA A 199 9.49 8.56 13.57
CA ALA A 199 10.61 7.61 13.64
C ALA A 199 11.96 8.23 14.12
N GLY A 200 11.87 9.36 14.85
CA GLY A 200 13.02 10.07 15.38
C GLY A 200 13.74 10.99 14.39
N CYS A 201 13.14 11.25 13.24
CA CYS A 201 13.65 12.22 12.26
C CYS A 201 12.52 13.19 11.91
N PRO A 202 12.50 14.41 12.48
CA PRO A 202 11.48 15.38 12.17
C PRO A 202 11.64 15.94 10.75
N SER A 203 10.51 16.18 10.09
CA SER A 203 10.42 16.92 8.83
C SER A 203 9.92 18.33 9.09
N LEU A 204 10.36 19.31 8.30
CA LEU A 204 10.00 20.71 8.41
C LEU A 204 9.12 21.14 7.23
N PHE A 205 8.05 21.87 7.52
CA PHE A 205 7.08 22.35 6.53
C PHE A 205 6.67 23.78 6.84
N ASP A 206 6.25 24.53 5.83
CA ASP A 206 5.60 25.83 6.03
C ASP A 206 4.18 25.62 6.58
N LYS A 207 3.73 26.52 7.47
CA LYS A 207 2.39 26.39 8.07
C LYS A 207 1.26 26.45 7.05
N GLU A 208 1.42 27.29 6.03
CA GLU A 208 0.43 27.43 4.95
C GLU A 208 0.29 26.18 4.07
N THR A 209 1.25 25.27 4.11
CA THR A 209 1.11 23.96 3.48
C THR A 209 -0.09 23.16 4.05
N PHE A 210 -0.37 23.32 5.35
CA PHE A 210 -1.44 22.58 6.01
C PHE A 210 -2.69 23.43 6.27
N PHE A 211 -2.55 24.71 6.62
CA PHE A 211 -3.66 25.54 7.07
C PHE A 211 -3.74 26.88 6.32
N PRO A 212 -4.98 27.39 6.04
CA PRO A 212 -6.28 26.85 6.43
C PRO A 212 -6.57 25.52 5.72
N ALA A 213 -6.99 24.50 6.47
CA ALA A 213 -7.29 23.18 5.93
C ALA A 213 -8.50 23.22 4.99
N LYS A 214 -8.54 22.33 4.01
CA LYS A 214 -9.65 22.16 3.06
C LYS A 214 -10.50 20.95 3.45
N GLU A 215 -11.76 20.94 3.06
CA GLU A 215 -12.61 19.75 3.20
C GLU A 215 -12.36 18.80 2.02
N GLY A 216 -12.06 17.54 2.33
CA GLY A 216 -11.94 16.45 1.38
C GLY A 216 -12.90 15.31 1.68
N THR A 217 -12.79 14.22 0.93
CA THR A 217 -13.63 13.03 1.12
C THR A 217 -12.74 11.79 1.30
N PHE A 218 -13.10 10.95 2.31
CA PHE A 218 -12.45 9.68 2.56
C PHE A 218 -13.52 8.60 2.82
N GLN A 219 -13.71 7.66 1.89
CA GLN A 219 -14.78 6.64 1.94
C GLN A 219 -16.17 7.23 2.21
N GLY A 220 -16.48 8.36 1.59
CA GLY A 220 -17.75 9.09 1.77
C GLY A 220 -17.84 9.92 3.07
N LEU A 221 -16.87 9.83 3.97
CA LEU A 221 -16.76 10.72 5.14
C LEU A 221 -16.10 12.04 4.71
N LYS A 222 -16.64 13.16 5.16
CA LYS A 222 -16.01 14.47 5.02
C LYS A 222 -14.91 14.61 6.07
N VAL A 223 -13.72 14.92 5.61
CA VAL A 223 -12.50 14.99 6.44
C VAL A 223 -11.70 16.23 6.07
N MET A 224 -10.79 16.64 6.94
CA MET A 224 -9.91 17.75 6.66
C MET A 224 -8.63 17.28 5.97
N ILE A 225 -8.22 17.98 4.92
CA ILE A 225 -7.00 17.74 4.15
C ILE A 225 -6.13 19.02 4.13
N PRO A 226 -4.81 18.91 3.90
CA PRO A 226 -3.89 20.05 3.81
C PRO A 226 -4.34 21.08 2.77
N ASN A 227 -3.95 22.34 2.98
CA ASN A 227 -4.18 23.42 2.02
C ASN A 227 -3.47 23.17 0.69
N HIS A 228 -2.19 22.76 0.74
CA HIS A 228 -1.34 22.47 -0.43
C HIS A 228 -0.93 20.99 -0.45
N CYS A 229 -1.91 20.11 -0.78
CA CYS A 229 -1.73 18.66 -0.73
C CYS A 229 -0.58 18.17 -1.60
N SER A 230 -0.48 18.62 -2.85
CA SER A 230 0.56 18.19 -3.78
C SER A 230 1.95 18.63 -3.32
N GLU A 231 2.09 19.83 -2.80
CA GLU A 231 3.34 20.35 -2.25
C GLU A 231 3.82 19.48 -1.09
N TYR A 232 2.95 19.26 -0.10
CA TYR A 232 3.25 18.37 1.03
C TYR A 232 3.66 16.97 0.57
N LEU A 233 2.87 16.34 -0.30
CA LEU A 233 3.15 14.97 -0.74
C LEU A 233 4.41 14.88 -1.61
N THR A 234 4.68 15.90 -2.43
CA THR A 234 5.90 15.98 -3.23
C THR A 234 7.13 16.18 -2.35
N GLN A 235 7.05 17.03 -1.34
CA GLN A 235 8.14 17.22 -0.38
C GLN A 235 8.41 15.94 0.44
N TYR A 236 7.38 15.20 0.82
CA TYR A 236 7.48 14.05 1.71
C TYR A 236 7.82 12.74 0.97
N TYR A 237 7.22 12.50 -0.21
CA TYR A 237 7.35 11.26 -0.99
C TYR A 237 8.10 11.43 -2.33
N GLY A 238 8.36 12.66 -2.76
CA GLY A 238 8.88 12.96 -4.10
C GLY A 238 7.78 12.97 -5.17
N ASP A 239 8.14 13.27 -6.42
CA ASP A 239 7.20 13.45 -7.55
C ASP A 239 6.38 12.17 -7.85
N GLU A 240 6.88 11.02 -7.43
CA GLU A 240 6.29 9.71 -7.75
C GLU A 240 5.07 9.36 -6.86
N TRP A 241 4.70 10.18 -5.89
CA TRP A 241 3.56 9.92 -5.00
C TRP A 241 2.22 9.75 -5.75
N SER A 242 2.07 10.42 -6.91
CA SER A 242 0.87 10.33 -7.74
C SER A 242 0.78 9.05 -8.57
N TYR A 243 1.86 8.27 -8.64
CA TYR A 243 1.93 7.04 -9.42
C TYR A 243 1.60 5.81 -8.57
N MET A 244 0.96 4.84 -9.22
CA MET A 244 0.69 3.54 -8.59
C MET A 244 2.00 2.74 -8.51
N PRO A 245 2.36 2.20 -7.35
CA PRO A 245 3.53 1.32 -7.23
C PRO A 245 3.33 0.03 -8.01
N ALA A 246 4.43 -0.66 -8.34
CA ALA A 246 4.36 -1.97 -8.96
C ALA A 246 3.59 -2.95 -8.06
N TYR A 247 2.88 -3.90 -8.67
CA TYR A 247 2.01 -4.82 -7.91
C TYR A 247 2.76 -5.57 -6.79
N ALA A 248 4.01 -5.94 -7.04
CA ALA A 248 4.86 -6.61 -6.04
C ALA A 248 5.25 -5.72 -4.83
N GLU A 249 5.07 -4.40 -4.95
CA GLU A 249 5.39 -3.42 -3.90
C GLU A 249 4.15 -3.00 -3.10
N ARG A 250 2.96 -3.53 -3.46
CA ARG A 250 1.69 -3.22 -2.82
C ARG A 250 1.48 -4.13 -1.61
N GLU A 251 2.15 -3.79 -0.53
CA GLU A 251 2.01 -4.49 0.75
C GLU A 251 1.45 -3.55 1.82
N GLY A 252 0.53 -4.04 2.66
CA GLY A 252 0.07 -3.35 3.87
C GLY A 252 1.10 -3.45 5.01
N HIS A 253 0.83 -2.78 6.10
CA HIS A 253 1.66 -2.87 7.30
C HIS A 253 1.60 -4.28 7.89
N ARG A 254 2.76 -4.87 8.18
CA ARG A 254 2.87 -6.22 8.75
C ARG A 254 2.53 -6.19 10.25
N THR A 255 1.27 -6.00 10.55
CA THR A 255 0.75 -6.06 11.93
C THR A 255 0.13 -7.43 12.15
N VAL A 256 0.43 -8.07 13.27
CA VAL A 256 -0.23 -9.31 13.67
C VAL A 256 -1.55 -8.95 14.32
N CYS A 257 -2.65 -9.21 13.62
CA CYS A 257 -4.00 -9.10 14.20
C CYS A 257 -4.41 -10.42 14.79
N VAL A 258 -4.97 -10.40 16.01
CA VAL A 258 -5.50 -11.56 16.70
C VAL A 258 -7.01 -11.42 16.78
N GLU A 259 -7.71 -12.17 15.93
CA GLU A 259 -9.17 -12.12 15.86
C GLU A 259 -9.80 -12.73 17.14
N GLY A 260 -10.89 -12.10 17.58
CA GLY A 260 -11.67 -12.58 18.73
C GLY A 260 -11.00 -12.44 20.10
N ALA A 261 -9.84 -11.78 20.18
CA ALA A 261 -9.16 -11.49 21.43
C ALA A 261 -9.02 -9.98 21.65
N THR A 262 -9.12 -9.55 22.89
CA THR A 262 -8.73 -8.20 23.31
C THR A 262 -7.22 -8.15 23.56
N TYR A 263 -6.62 -6.97 23.48
CA TYR A 263 -5.22 -6.81 23.83
C TYR A 263 -4.90 -7.25 25.27
N LYS A 264 -5.86 -7.08 26.21
CA LYS A 264 -5.69 -7.46 27.60
C LYS A 264 -5.49 -8.97 27.74
N GLU A 265 -6.35 -9.76 27.09
CA GLU A 265 -6.25 -11.22 27.06
C GLU A 265 -4.94 -11.68 26.43
N PHE A 266 -4.61 -11.15 25.25
CA PHE A 266 -3.34 -11.46 24.60
C PHE A 266 -2.13 -11.15 25.49
N ARG A 267 -2.13 -10.02 26.16
CA ARG A 267 -1.04 -9.60 27.04
C ARG A 267 -0.87 -10.53 28.23
N GLU A 268 -1.96 -10.97 28.84
CA GLU A 268 -1.94 -11.90 29.99
C GLU A 268 -1.38 -13.25 29.55
N ASP A 269 -1.78 -13.77 28.39
CA ASP A 269 -1.40 -15.10 27.90
C ASP A 269 0.00 -15.16 27.32
N TYR A 270 0.40 -14.19 26.49
CA TYR A 270 1.61 -14.29 25.68
C TYR A 270 2.73 -13.33 26.07
N MET A 271 2.45 -12.23 26.77
CA MET A 271 3.47 -11.23 27.10
C MET A 271 3.94 -11.25 28.56
N SER A 272 3.40 -12.13 29.40
CA SER A 272 3.75 -12.23 30.83
C SER A 272 5.22 -12.58 31.08
N GLY A 273 5.88 -13.30 30.15
CA GLY A 273 7.29 -13.71 30.25
C GLY A 273 8.32 -12.66 29.79
N VAL A 274 7.90 -11.52 29.28
CA VAL A 274 8.84 -10.51 28.72
C VAL A 274 9.58 -9.75 29.83
N ASN A 275 10.90 -9.97 29.95
CA ASN A 275 11.74 -9.27 30.92
C ASN A 275 12.24 -7.92 30.36
N ARG A 276 11.38 -6.88 30.48
CA ARG A 276 11.67 -5.51 30.02
C ARG A 276 12.94 -4.91 30.64
N GLY A 277 13.20 -5.21 31.89
CA GLY A 277 14.41 -4.72 32.58
C GLY A 277 15.69 -5.29 31.96
N ARG A 278 15.68 -6.54 31.52
CA ARG A 278 16.80 -7.16 30.79
C ARG A 278 16.98 -6.53 29.39
N LEU A 279 15.88 -6.31 28.67
CA LEU A 279 15.91 -5.65 27.35
C LEU A 279 16.52 -4.25 27.47
N ASN A 280 16.06 -3.41 28.39
CA ASN A 280 16.60 -2.06 28.61
C ASN A 280 18.07 -2.07 29.00
N ARG A 281 18.51 -2.94 29.90
CA ARG A 281 19.94 -3.03 30.29
C ARG A 281 20.84 -3.41 29.10
N ASN A 282 20.39 -4.36 28.28
CA ASN A 282 21.15 -4.76 27.10
C ASN A 282 21.22 -3.63 26.07
N ALA A 283 20.13 -2.94 25.81
CA ALA A 283 20.09 -1.78 24.91
C ALA A 283 21.03 -0.66 25.37
N ILE A 284 21.00 -0.31 26.66
CA ILE A 284 21.89 0.70 27.23
C ILE A 284 23.36 0.29 27.09
N ARG A 285 23.70 -0.97 27.36
CA ARG A 285 25.08 -1.46 27.18
C ARG A 285 25.54 -1.33 25.73
N GLN A 286 24.68 -1.70 24.78
CA GLN A 286 24.97 -1.58 23.36
C GLN A 286 25.20 -0.12 22.95
N LYS A 287 24.32 0.80 23.39
CA LYS A 287 24.48 2.24 23.10
C LYS A 287 25.76 2.82 23.68
N LEU A 288 26.12 2.46 24.91
CA LEU A 288 27.39 2.88 25.52
C LEU A 288 28.62 2.35 24.77
N TYR A 289 28.55 1.12 24.26
CA TYR A 289 29.59 0.54 23.41
C TYR A 289 29.71 1.30 22.08
N ASN A 290 28.59 1.51 21.40
CA ASN A 290 28.54 2.21 20.11
C ASN A 290 29.10 3.64 20.21
N MET A 291 28.78 4.36 21.28
CA MET A 291 29.34 5.70 21.51
C MET A 291 30.87 5.73 21.64
N ARG A 292 31.51 4.63 22.08
CA ARG A 292 32.96 4.59 22.18
C ARG A 292 33.65 4.54 20.84
N ILE A 293 33.02 3.87 19.87
CA ILE A 293 33.58 3.63 18.53
C ILE A 293 32.97 4.56 17.47
N ALA A 294 32.00 5.39 17.84
CA ALA A 294 31.22 6.25 16.94
C ALA A 294 32.10 7.02 15.96
N ARG A 295 33.06 7.75 16.50
CA ARG A 295 33.94 8.64 15.73
C ARG A 295 34.76 7.89 14.67
N GLU A 296 35.31 6.73 15.06
CA GLU A 296 36.13 5.93 14.14
C GLU A 296 35.27 5.25 13.08
N ASN A 297 34.12 4.73 13.47
CA ASN A 297 33.18 4.16 12.51
C ASN A 297 32.74 5.19 11.48
N HIS A 298 32.40 6.41 11.91
CA HIS A 298 32.03 7.48 11.01
C HIS A 298 33.17 7.80 10.01
N ARG A 299 34.43 7.94 10.51
CA ARG A 299 35.56 8.22 9.65
C ARG A 299 35.83 7.12 8.61
N VAL A 300 35.72 5.85 9.03
CA VAL A 300 35.89 4.71 8.15
C VAL A 300 34.75 4.62 7.13
N SER A 301 33.51 4.84 7.55
CA SER A 301 32.34 4.86 6.67
C SER A 301 32.43 5.94 5.60
N HIS A 302 32.82 7.14 5.99
CA HIS A 302 32.97 8.26 5.04
C HIS A 302 34.06 7.95 3.97
N LYS A 303 35.20 7.44 4.38
CA LYS A 303 36.25 7.01 3.43
C LYS A 303 35.77 5.86 2.54
N GLY A 304 34.97 4.95 3.06
CA GLY A 304 34.34 3.90 2.29
C GLY A 304 33.39 4.46 1.20
N LEU A 305 32.64 5.51 1.54
CA LEU A 305 31.74 6.20 0.59
C LEU A 305 32.53 6.94 -0.48
N GLU A 306 33.64 7.64 -0.16
CA GLU A 306 34.54 8.25 -1.12
C GLU A 306 35.09 7.24 -2.13
N TYR A 307 35.54 6.08 -1.64
CA TYR A 307 35.98 4.99 -2.50
C TYR A 307 34.86 4.46 -3.39
N LYS A 308 33.67 4.23 -2.83
CA LYS A 308 32.48 3.78 -3.57
C LYS A 308 32.08 4.81 -4.64
N ALA A 309 32.16 6.11 -4.34
CA ALA A 309 31.93 7.18 -5.33
C ALA A 309 32.88 7.06 -6.53
N GLY A 310 34.16 6.82 -6.26
CA GLY A 310 35.15 6.59 -7.31
C GLY A 310 34.85 5.37 -8.18
N CYS A 311 34.39 4.26 -7.57
CA CYS A 311 33.93 3.08 -8.33
C CYS A 311 32.73 3.39 -9.21
N VAL A 312 31.70 4.05 -8.68
CA VAL A 312 30.51 4.43 -9.46
C VAL A 312 30.85 5.35 -10.63
N ALA A 313 31.77 6.30 -10.42
CA ALA A 313 32.26 7.17 -11.51
C ALA A 313 33.03 6.39 -12.58
N ALA A 314 33.84 5.39 -12.20
CA ALA A 314 34.54 4.53 -13.11
C ALA A 314 33.59 3.64 -13.93
N ASP A 315 32.65 2.99 -13.26
CA ASP A 315 31.63 2.14 -13.89
C ASP A 315 30.78 2.94 -14.89
N LEU A 316 30.38 4.16 -14.53
CA LEU A 316 29.62 5.03 -15.43
C LEU A 316 30.44 5.43 -16.67
N ARG A 317 31.72 5.80 -16.50
CA ARG A 317 32.60 6.13 -17.64
C ARG A 317 32.77 4.91 -18.55
N GLU A 318 32.89 3.72 -17.99
CA GLU A 318 33.02 2.49 -18.77
C GLU A 318 31.72 2.19 -19.52
N ALA A 319 30.56 2.30 -18.86
CA ALA A 319 29.25 2.10 -19.47
C ALA A 319 29.01 3.07 -20.65
N ILE A 320 29.38 4.34 -20.49
CA ILE A 320 29.31 5.33 -21.59
C ILE A 320 30.20 4.91 -22.74
N ARG A 321 31.44 4.52 -22.48
CA ARG A 321 32.42 4.07 -23.52
C ARG A 321 31.94 2.81 -24.23
N GLU A 322 31.48 1.79 -23.50
CA GLU A 322 31.00 0.53 -24.06
C GLU A 322 29.72 0.68 -24.86
N SER A 323 28.83 1.58 -24.43
CA SER A 323 27.60 1.86 -25.16
C SER A 323 27.85 2.47 -26.57
N GLY A 324 29.03 3.04 -26.79
CA GLY A 324 29.33 3.76 -28.01
C GLY A 324 28.42 4.98 -28.28
N LEU A 325 27.70 5.43 -27.23
CA LEU A 325 26.67 6.46 -27.34
C LEU A 325 27.29 7.86 -27.25
N ASN A 326 26.93 8.74 -28.18
CA ASN A 326 27.17 10.17 -28.06
C ASN A 326 26.04 10.78 -27.21
N LEU A 327 26.35 11.24 -26.00
CA LEU A 327 25.38 11.80 -25.08
C LEU A 327 24.66 13.01 -25.65
N GLN A 328 25.39 13.89 -26.31
CA GLN A 328 24.83 15.09 -26.93
C GLN A 328 23.85 14.73 -28.06
N GLU A 329 24.22 13.80 -28.91
CA GLU A 329 23.34 13.30 -29.98
C GLU A 329 22.06 12.66 -29.46
N LEU A 330 22.15 11.92 -28.36
CA LEU A 330 20.98 11.33 -27.71
C LEU A 330 20.06 12.38 -27.06
N MET A 331 20.62 13.41 -26.45
CA MET A 331 19.86 14.54 -25.94
C MET A 331 19.15 15.31 -27.04
N GLU A 332 19.85 15.62 -28.15
CA GLU A 332 19.28 16.31 -29.31
C GLU A 332 18.16 15.50 -29.99
N LYS A 333 18.29 14.16 -30.00
CA LYS A 333 17.23 13.23 -30.46
C LYS A 333 16.13 12.99 -29.48
N GLY A 334 16.17 13.55 -28.26
CA GLY A 334 15.17 13.33 -27.21
C GLY A 334 15.16 11.90 -26.65
N ALA A 335 16.26 11.14 -26.74
CA ALA A 335 16.34 9.74 -26.35
C ALA A 335 16.53 9.55 -24.83
N TYR A 336 15.83 10.36 -24.01
CA TYR A 336 15.99 10.41 -22.56
C TYR A 336 15.71 9.09 -21.84
N ARG A 337 14.84 8.22 -22.37
CA ARG A 337 14.60 6.87 -21.80
C ARG A 337 15.87 6.00 -21.88
N LYS A 338 16.63 6.08 -22.97
CA LYS A 338 17.91 5.36 -23.11
C LYS A 338 18.97 5.92 -22.18
N LEU A 339 19.06 7.26 -22.10
CA LEU A 339 19.95 7.94 -21.14
C LEU A 339 19.58 7.61 -19.69
N GLY A 340 18.30 7.55 -19.35
CA GLY A 340 17.84 7.17 -18.03
C GLY A 340 18.33 5.77 -17.61
N ASN A 341 18.30 4.81 -18.51
CA ASN A 341 18.82 3.46 -18.24
C ASN A 341 20.34 3.47 -18.00
N LEU A 342 21.08 4.29 -18.73
CA LEU A 342 22.53 4.46 -18.57
C LEU A 342 22.87 5.03 -17.18
N PHE A 343 22.08 5.99 -16.69
CA PHE A 343 22.33 6.69 -15.44
C PHE A 343 21.72 6.03 -14.20
N VAL A 344 20.99 4.91 -14.31
CA VAL A 344 20.27 4.28 -13.17
C VAL A 344 21.18 4.02 -11.97
N ALA A 345 22.36 3.42 -12.20
CA ALA A 345 23.30 3.11 -11.11
C ALA A 345 23.84 4.39 -10.46
N TYR A 346 24.13 5.41 -11.25
CA TYR A 346 24.57 6.72 -10.78
C TYR A 346 23.50 7.39 -9.90
N TYR A 347 22.23 7.45 -10.35
CA TYR A 347 21.15 8.03 -9.56
C TYR A 347 20.92 7.28 -8.25
N LYS A 348 20.92 5.94 -8.30
CA LYS A 348 20.78 5.12 -7.08
C LYS A 348 21.87 5.39 -6.06
N ALA A 349 23.09 5.58 -6.50
CA ALA A 349 24.19 5.93 -5.63
C ALA A 349 24.07 7.39 -5.15
N GLN A 350 24.12 8.36 -6.06
CA GLN A 350 24.21 9.78 -5.71
C GLN A 350 23.02 10.29 -4.91
N LEU A 351 21.80 9.78 -5.16
CA LEU A 351 20.60 10.14 -4.41
C LEU A 351 20.33 9.24 -3.19
N SER A 352 21.24 8.31 -2.86
CA SER A 352 21.07 7.51 -1.65
C SER A 352 21.37 8.34 -0.39
N PRO A 353 20.68 8.06 0.73
CA PRO A 353 20.95 8.75 2.00
C PRO A 353 22.39 8.67 2.47
N ASP A 354 23.13 7.63 2.04
CA ASP A 354 24.54 7.48 2.40
C ASP A 354 25.43 8.54 1.73
N PHE A 355 25.15 8.88 0.46
CA PHE A 355 25.94 9.81 -0.34
C PHE A 355 25.58 11.28 -0.13
N ILE A 356 24.25 11.55 -0.04
CA ILE A 356 23.80 12.95 0.13
C ILE A 356 23.95 13.45 1.56
N GLY A 357 24.36 12.55 2.49
CA GLY A 357 24.06 12.86 3.86
C GLY A 357 22.58 13.18 3.95
N ARG A 358 21.82 12.65 4.81
CA ARG A 358 20.44 13.11 4.90
C ARG A 358 20.47 14.63 5.10
N GLU A 359 19.77 15.42 4.26
CA GLU A 359 19.70 16.89 4.43
C GLU A 359 19.41 17.31 5.84
N ASP A 360 18.59 16.51 6.49
CA ASP A 360 18.21 16.64 7.85
C ASP A 360 19.41 16.56 8.84
N PHE A 361 20.60 16.26 8.36
CA PHE A 361 21.77 15.96 9.22
C PHE A 361 22.99 16.84 8.95
N ASP A 362 22.96 17.67 7.93
CA ASP A 362 24.11 18.50 7.52
C ASP A 362 24.63 19.41 8.65
N HIS A 363 23.75 19.80 9.57
CA HIS A 363 24.11 20.70 10.65
C HIS A 363 24.54 20.00 11.96
N ILE A 364 24.17 18.73 12.14
CA ILE A 364 24.53 17.94 13.33
C ILE A 364 25.94 17.40 13.21
N TYR A 365 26.38 17.12 12.01
CA TYR A 365 27.74 16.66 11.72
C TYR A 365 28.50 17.73 10.95
N ALA A 366 29.29 18.49 11.65
CA ALA A 366 30.37 19.29 11.06
C ALA A 366 31.35 18.46 10.19
N TYR A 367 31.10 17.17 10.01
CA TYR A 367 31.92 16.19 9.30
C TYR A 367 31.21 15.54 8.13
N TYR A 368 29.92 15.78 7.92
CA TYR A 368 29.15 15.12 6.88
C TYR A 368 28.97 16.07 5.70
N HIS A 369 29.93 16.05 4.80
CA HIS A 369 29.78 16.67 3.50
C HIS A 369 29.17 15.61 2.54
N PRO A 370 28.28 16.02 1.62
CA PRO A 370 27.81 15.16 0.56
C PRO A 370 29.01 14.55 -0.17
N VAL A 371 29.00 13.25 -0.39
CA VAL A 371 30.04 12.60 -1.18
C VAL A 371 29.60 12.64 -2.65
N LEU A 372 30.30 13.45 -3.47
CA LEU A 372 30.03 13.50 -4.88
C LEU A 372 30.64 12.30 -5.61
N VAL A 373 29.87 11.74 -6.54
CA VAL A 373 30.42 10.92 -7.61
C VAL A 373 31.04 11.86 -8.65
N ASP A 374 32.36 11.91 -8.71
CA ASP A 374 33.11 12.81 -9.57
C ASP A 374 32.99 12.40 -11.05
N ILE A 375 32.18 13.16 -11.78
CA ILE A 375 31.91 12.99 -13.22
C ILE A 375 32.02 14.35 -13.93
N PRO A 376 32.35 14.36 -15.24
CA PRO A 376 32.43 15.61 -16.02
C PRO A 376 31.11 16.39 -16.02
N ASP A 377 31.18 17.71 -16.02
CA ASP A 377 30.01 18.59 -16.00
C ASP A 377 29.00 18.31 -17.11
N GLU A 378 29.48 18.00 -18.31
CA GLU A 378 28.63 17.60 -19.43
C GLU A 378 27.84 16.31 -19.18
N VAL A 379 28.46 15.32 -18.50
CA VAL A 379 27.80 14.07 -18.12
C VAL A 379 26.79 14.31 -17.00
N PHE A 380 27.15 15.15 -16.03
CA PHE A 380 26.26 15.56 -14.96
C PHE A 380 25.03 16.28 -15.51
N LEU A 381 25.23 17.27 -16.38
CA LEU A 381 24.14 18.02 -17.00
C LEU A 381 23.22 17.10 -17.83
N ALA A 382 23.79 16.16 -18.60
CA ALA A 382 23.02 15.15 -19.32
C ALA A 382 22.18 14.29 -18.38
N ALA A 383 22.74 13.90 -17.24
CA ALA A 383 22.01 13.15 -16.23
C ALA A 383 20.84 13.97 -15.63
N VAL A 384 21.08 15.23 -15.24
CA VAL A 384 20.03 16.11 -14.69
C VAL A 384 18.94 16.40 -15.72
N LYS A 385 19.30 16.73 -16.97
CA LYS A 385 18.32 16.92 -18.07
C LYS A 385 17.51 15.65 -18.30
N THR A 386 18.12 14.47 -18.18
CA THR A 386 17.40 13.20 -18.29
C THR A 386 16.34 13.03 -17.21
N LEU A 387 16.65 13.36 -15.96
CA LEU A 387 15.64 13.36 -14.88
C LEU A 387 14.52 14.37 -15.15
N PHE A 388 14.87 15.57 -15.62
CA PHE A 388 13.90 16.60 -15.97
C PHE A 388 12.95 16.13 -17.06
N TYR A 389 13.45 15.65 -18.19
CA TYR A 389 12.64 15.16 -19.30
C TYR A 389 11.94 13.81 -19.04
N THR A 390 12.27 13.11 -17.97
CA THR A 390 11.55 11.91 -17.51
C THR A 390 10.60 12.21 -16.35
N GLU A 391 10.24 13.49 -16.15
CA GLU A 391 9.29 13.97 -15.15
C GLU A 391 9.71 13.70 -13.69
N ARG A 392 10.99 13.47 -13.43
CA ARG A 392 11.57 13.30 -12.10
C ARG A 392 12.14 14.62 -11.59
N ILE A 393 11.25 15.60 -11.48
CA ILE A 393 11.58 17.02 -11.28
C ILE A 393 12.28 17.24 -9.93
N SER A 394 11.76 16.64 -8.85
CA SER A 394 12.38 16.77 -7.52
C SER A 394 13.75 16.12 -7.46
N LYS A 395 13.97 14.99 -8.15
CA LYS A 395 15.29 14.35 -8.25
C LYS A 395 16.27 15.20 -9.06
N ALA A 396 15.81 15.80 -10.16
CA ALA A 396 16.63 16.71 -10.96
C ALA A 396 17.07 17.94 -10.14
N PHE A 397 16.13 18.56 -9.44
CA PHE A 397 16.41 19.70 -8.57
C PHE A 397 17.39 19.30 -7.45
N ARG A 398 17.14 18.15 -6.81
CA ARG A 398 17.99 17.63 -5.74
C ARG A 398 19.43 17.37 -6.18
N MET A 399 19.63 16.83 -7.38
CA MET A 399 20.97 16.64 -7.94
C MET A 399 21.73 17.96 -8.05
N LEU A 400 21.05 19.03 -8.50
CA LEU A 400 21.64 20.37 -8.62
C LEU A 400 21.98 20.95 -7.24
N GLU A 401 21.11 20.79 -6.23
CA GLU A 401 21.40 21.22 -4.86
C GLU A 401 22.61 20.52 -4.25
N ILE A 402 22.71 19.19 -4.45
CA ILE A 402 23.87 18.41 -3.97
C ILE A 402 25.16 18.94 -4.60
N ARG A 403 25.13 19.18 -5.92
CA ARG A 403 26.30 19.71 -6.66
C ARG A 403 26.66 21.10 -6.15
N GLU A 404 25.70 22.00 -6.00
CA GLU A 404 25.89 23.38 -5.50
C GLU A 404 26.52 23.40 -4.10
N LYS A 405 26.04 22.53 -3.19
CA LYS A 405 26.57 22.43 -1.81
C LYS A 405 27.99 21.88 -1.75
N ALA A 406 28.36 21.01 -2.67
CA ALA A 406 29.65 20.31 -2.65
C ALA A 406 30.72 20.99 -3.51
N ASP A 407 30.32 21.74 -4.55
CA ASP A 407 31.20 22.38 -5.52
C ASP A 407 30.52 23.68 -6.02
N HIS A 408 30.38 23.86 -7.32
CA HIS A 408 29.69 24.99 -7.94
C HIS A 408 28.79 24.48 -9.08
N LEU A 409 27.85 25.33 -9.49
CA LEU A 409 27.05 25.14 -10.68
C LEU A 409 27.65 25.93 -11.85
N THR A 410 27.64 25.37 -13.03
CA THR A 410 27.90 26.14 -14.25
C THR A 410 26.69 27.00 -14.60
N GLY A 411 26.85 28.04 -15.42
CA GLY A 411 25.72 28.89 -15.78
C GLY A 411 24.56 28.15 -16.45
N GLU A 412 24.83 27.05 -17.16
CA GLU A 412 23.80 26.21 -17.76
C GLU A 412 23.04 25.40 -16.70
N MET A 413 23.72 24.92 -15.65
CA MET A 413 23.10 24.23 -14.52
C MET A 413 22.25 25.18 -13.68
N GLU A 414 22.73 26.43 -13.45
CA GLU A 414 21.97 27.48 -12.75
C GLU A 414 20.69 27.84 -13.52
N SER A 415 20.81 27.99 -14.85
CA SER A 415 19.63 28.22 -15.70
C SER A 415 18.63 27.08 -15.61
N LEU A 416 19.08 25.83 -15.68
CA LEU A 416 18.20 24.66 -15.56
C LEU A 416 17.53 24.59 -14.17
N LYS A 417 18.27 24.92 -13.10
CA LYS A 417 17.73 25.00 -11.74
C LYS A 417 16.59 26.03 -11.64
N THR A 418 16.79 27.19 -12.24
CA THR A 418 15.78 28.26 -12.31
C THR A 418 14.55 27.80 -13.09
N ASP A 419 14.74 27.16 -14.25
CA ASP A 419 13.62 26.67 -15.06
C ASP A 419 12.81 25.58 -14.37
N ILE A 420 13.46 24.70 -13.60
CA ILE A 420 12.79 23.71 -12.77
C ILE A 420 11.91 24.40 -11.72
N LEU A 421 12.38 25.46 -11.06
CA LEU A 421 11.59 26.24 -10.11
C LEU A 421 10.40 26.93 -10.79
N LEU A 422 10.59 27.50 -11.98
CA LEU A 422 9.49 28.10 -12.76
C LEU A 422 8.45 27.05 -13.17
N PHE A 423 8.87 25.84 -13.52
CA PHE A 423 7.93 24.75 -13.79
C PHE A 423 7.11 24.36 -12.57
N ARG A 424 7.74 24.23 -11.39
CA ARG A 424 7.04 23.99 -10.12
C ARG A 424 6.02 25.09 -9.84
N LYS A 425 6.43 26.34 -9.97
CA LYS A 425 5.55 27.49 -9.81
C LYS A 425 4.37 27.46 -10.79
N GLY A 426 4.57 27.01 -12.01
CA GLY A 426 3.50 26.81 -12.98
C GLY A 426 2.47 25.76 -12.51
N LEU A 427 2.92 24.67 -11.90
CA LEU A 427 2.03 23.66 -11.31
C LEU A 427 1.26 24.22 -10.10
N GLU A 428 1.90 24.99 -9.23
CA GLU A 428 1.27 25.68 -8.09
C GLU A 428 0.18 26.66 -8.56
N HIS A 429 0.43 27.46 -9.60
CA HIS A 429 -0.57 28.33 -10.21
C HIS A 429 -1.76 27.55 -10.77
N TYR A 430 -1.50 26.39 -11.40
CA TYR A 430 -2.58 25.53 -11.89
C TYR A 430 -3.48 25.05 -10.74
N GLU A 431 -2.88 24.55 -9.66
CA GLU A 431 -3.61 24.06 -8.46
C GLU A 431 -4.36 25.17 -7.73
N ALA A 432 -3.83 26.38 -7.72
CA ALA A 432 -4.45 27.56 -7.15
C ALA A 432 -5.55 28.18 -8.04
N GLY A 433 -5.74 27.66 -9.25
CA GLY A 433 -6.72 28.21 -10.21
C GLY A 433 -6.25 29.48 -10.94
N HIS A 434 -4.98 29.86 -10.83
CA HIS A 434 -4.38 31.01 -11.52
C HIS A 434 -3.97 30.62 -12.94
N MET A 435 -4.98 30.40 -13.81
CA MET A 435 -4.78 29.76 -15.13
C MET A 435 -3.99 30.60 -16.10
N ASP A 436 -4.07 31.96 -16.04
CA ASP A 436 -3.37 32.84 -16.97
C ASP A 436 -1.87 32.91 -16.65
N GLU A 437 -1.48 32.95 -15.39
CA GLU A 437 -0.11 32.88 -14.92
C GLU A 437 0.50 31.52 -15.26
N CYS A 438 -0.24 30.44 -15.01
CA CYS A 438 0.17 29.09 -15.37
C CYS A 438 0.43 28.96 -16.87
N ARG A 439 -0.48 29.50 -17.71
CA ARG A 439 -0.36 29.44 -19.17
C ARG A 439 0.88 30.17 -19.66
N LYS A 440 1.13 31.38 -19.13
CA LYS A 440 2.31 32.17 -19.50
C LYS A 440 3.61 31.42 -19.21
N LEU A 441 3.76 30.86 -17.99
CA LEU A 441 4.93 30.10 -17.61
C LEU A 441 5.08 28.81 -18.46
N CYS A 442 3.97 28.12 -18.71
CA CYS A 442 3.96 26.90 -19.52
C CYS A 442 4.42 27.17 -20.95
N GLU A 443 3.97 28.25 -21.57
CA GLU A 443 4.33 28.64 -22.96
C GLU A 443 5.81 29.06 -23.02
N GLU A 444 6.28 29.90 -22.11
CA GLU A 444 7.69 30.30 -22.00
C GLU A 444 8.63 29.09 -21.88
N LEU A 445 8.30 28.16 -20.99
CA LEU A 445 9.11 26.96 -20.80
C LEU A 445 9.01 25.97 -21.97
N LEU A 446 7.86 25.88 -22.68
CA LEU A 446 7.72 25.03 -23.86
C LEU A 446 8.50 25.56 -25.06
N GLU A 447 8.70 26.87 -25.17
CA GLU A 447 9.60 27.44 -26.18
C GLU A 447 11.07 27.02 -25.97
N LYS A 448 11.49 26.99 -24.69
CA LYS A 448 12.85 26.58 -24.30
C LYS A 448 13.02 25.04 -24.28
N TYR A 449 11.99 24.30 -23.92
CA TYR A 449 12.00 22.83 -23.79
C TYR A 449 10.91 22.18 -24.65
N PRO A 450 10.97 22.31 -25.99
CA PRO A 450 9.97 21.74 -26.88
C PRO A 450 9.96 20.21 -26.74
N GLY A 451 8.79 19.62 -26.51
CA GLY A 451 8.66 18.18 -26.33
C GLY A 451 8.97 17.69 -24.90
N HIS A 452 9.05 18.58 -23.91
CA HIS A 452 9.12 18.16 -22.51
C HIS A 452 7.76 17.57 -22.06
N PRO A 453 7.68 16.27 -21.67
CA PRO A 453 6.40 15.60 -21.46
C PRO A 453 5.55 16.25 -20.37
N GLY A 454 6.13 16.64 -19.23
CA GLY A 454 5.40 17.28 -18.15
C GLY A 454 4.82 18.64 -18.51
N LEU A 455 5.54 19.47 -19.29
CA LEU A 455 5.03 20.74 -19.79
C LEU A 455 3.91 20.52 -20.84
N MET A 456 4.05 19.50 -21.69
CA MET A 456 2.99 19.12 -22.63
C MET A 456 1.74 18.61 -21.90
N LYS A 457 1.89 17.87 -20.81
CA LYS A 457 0.78 17.44 -19.95
C LYS A 457 0.09 18.63 -19.29
N LEU A 458 0.86 19.60 -18.79
CA LEU A 458 0.32 20.84 -18.22
C LEU A 458 -0.46 21.63 -19.27
N LYS A 459 0.09 21.79 -20.49
CA LYS A 459 -0.63 22.44 -21.61
C LYS A 459 -1.91 21.69 -21.97
N CYS A 460 -1.88 20.36 -21.98
CA CYS A 460 -3.07 19.54 -22.20
C CYS A 460 -4.17 19.86 -21.17
N ARG A 461 -3.84 19.91 -19.87
CA ARG A 461 -4.79 20.30 -18.83
C ARG A 461 -5.39 21.68 -19.07
N LEU A 462 -4.55 22.66 -19.37
CA LEU A 462 -4.99 24.04 -19.65
C LEU A 462 -5.92 24.15 -20.88
N LEU A 463 -5.75 23.26 -21.87
CA LEU A 463 -6.64 23.18 -23.04
C LEU A 463 -7.97 22.48 -22.69
N MET A 464 -7.94 21.46 -21.81
CA MET A 464 -9.13 20.73 -21.39
C MET A 464 -10.02 21.53 -20.43
N GLU A 465 -9.48 22.47 -19.63
CA GLU A 465 -10.26 23.36 -18.76
C GLU A 465 -11.21 24.27 -19.56
N LYS A 466 -10.86 24.63 -20.78
CA LYS A 466 -11.71 25.42 -21.70
C LYS A 466 -12.74 24.56 -22.44
N THR A 467 -13.26 23.52 -21.80
CA THR A 467 -14.23 22.59 -22.37
C THR A 467 -15.45 23.31 -22.97
N GLY A 468 -15.56 23.27 -24.28
CA GLY A 468 -16.66 23.82 -25.09
C GLY A 468 -16.22 24.66 -26.29
N GLU A 469 -15.15 25.43 -26.16
CA GLU A 469 -14.73 26.34 -27.23
C GLU A 469 -13.61 25.81 -28.13
N ASN A 470 -12.77 24.88 -27.66
CA ASN A 470 -11.54 24.47 -28.39
C ASN A 470 -11.26 22.95 -28.40
N LEU A 471 -12.28 22.08 -28.41
CA LEU A 471 -12.07 20.62 -28.51
C LEU A 471 -11.25 20.20 -29.74
N GLN A 472 -11.28 20.99 -30.82
CA GLN A 472 -10.52 20.71 -32.03
C GLN A 472 -9.03 21.01 -31.83
N GLU A 473 -8.69 22.09 -31.14
CA GLU A 473 -7.31 22.46 -30.82
C GLU A 473 -6.69 21.43 -29.85
N ALA A 474 -7.45 21.04 -28.81
CA ALA A 474 -7.03 20.01 -27.86
C ALA A 474 -6.80 18.67 -28.56
N GLU A 475 -7.69 18.25 -29.47
CA GLU A 475 -7.51 17.00 -30.23
C GLU A 475 -6.24 17.05 -31.10
N GLN A 476 -6.03 18.12 -31.87
CA GLN A 476 -4.83 18.29 -32.70
C GLN A 476 -3.54 18.31 -31.85
N PHE A 477 -3.60 18.97 -30.70
CA PHE A 477 -2.46 18.98 -29.77
C PHE A 477 -2.17 17.57 -29.23
N LEU A 478 -3.19 16.81 -28.81
CA LEU A 478 -3.04 15.46 -28.29
C LEU A 478 -2.57 14.46 -29.37
N GLU A 479 -3.07 14.58 -30.61
CA GLU A 479 -2.57 13.81 -31.72
C GLU A 479 -1.07 14.10 -32.00
N LYS A 480 -0.67 15.38 -31.92
CA LYS A 480 0.74 15.77 -32.02
C LYS A 480 1.56 15.20 -30.85
N ALA A 481 1.05 15.28 -29.62
CA ALA A 481 1.71 14.73 -28.44
C ALA A 481 1.93 13.22 -28.56
N LEU A 482 0.93 12.48 -29.04
CA LEU A 482 1.05 11.03 -29.28
C LEU A 482 1.98 10.65 -30.43
N ARG A 483 2.32 11.57 -31.35
CA ARG A 483 3.42 11.32 -32.31
C ARG A 483 4.79 11.37 -31.64
N PHE A 484 4.97 12.23 -30.63
CA PHE A 484 6.19 12.27 -29.81
C PHE A 484 6.24 11.14 -28.80
N PHE A 485 5.10 10.82 -28.19
CA PHE A 485 4.95 9.85 -27.09
C PHE A 485 3.86 8.81 -27.40
N PRO A 486 4.07 7.89 -28.36
CA PRO A 486 3.02 7.01 -28.88
C PRO A 486 2.48 5.98 -27.86
N GLU A 487 3.23 5.78 -26.76
CA GLU A 487 2.85 4.89 -25.66
C GLU A 487 2.55 5.63 -24.34
N ASP A 488 2.35 6.95 -24.36
CA ASP A 488 2.01 7.67 -23.14
C ASP A 488 0.50 7.58 -22.86
N GLY A 489 0.15 6.84 -21.79
CA GLY A 489 -1.22 6.61 -21.39
C GLY A 489 -1.97 7.87 -20.94
N TYR A 490 -1.26 8.90 -20.49
CA TYR A 490 -1.88 10.18 -20.14
C TYR A 490 -2.50 10.85 -21.37
N PHE A 491 -1.73 11.01 -22.45
CA PHE A 491 -2.25 11.59 -23.68
C PHE A 491 -3.30 10.70 -24.35
N MET A 492 -3.16 9.35 -24.27
CA MET A 492 -4.19 8.43 -24.74
C MET A 492 -5.52 8.66 -24.05
N LYS A 493 -5.52 8.83 -22.72
CA LYS A 493 -6.75 9.04 -21.92
C LYS A 493 -7.48 10.31 -22.34
N TYR A 494 -6.76 11.43 -22.42
CA TYR A 494 -7.40 12.69 -22.76
C TYR A 494 -7.87 12.75 -24.24
N LEU A 495 -7.15 12.10 -25.16
CA LEU A 495 -7.66 11.93 -26.52
C LEU A 495 -8.92 11.04 -26.56
N ALA A 496 -8.93 9.99 -25.76
CA ALA A 496 -10.12 9.12 -25.63
C ALA A 496 -11.31 9.87 -25.06
N ASP A 497 -11.11 10.77 -24.09
CA ASP A 497 -12.16 11.63 -23.54
C ASP A 497 -12.80 12.51 -24.62
N ILE A 498 -11.97 13.16 -25.45
CA ILE A 498 -12.47 13.98 -26.57
C ILE A 498 -13.24 13.15 -27.59
N LEU A 499 -12.74 11.98 -27.95
CA LEU A 499 -13.42 11.06 -28.87
C LEU A 499 -14.74 10.55 -28.28
N TRP A 500 -14.78 10.29 -27.00
CA TRP A 500 -16.02 9.91 -26.28
C TRP A 500 -17.06 11.02 -26.30
N MET A 501 -16.65 12.28 -26.00
CA MET A 501 -17.51 13.45 -26.08
C MET A 501 -18.04 13.72 -27.51
N LYS A 502 -17.24 13.42 -28.55
CA LYS A 502 -17.63 13.52 -29.96
C LYS A 502 -18.49 12.34 -30.45
N GLY A 503 -18.88 11.39 -29.56
CA GLY A 503 -19.69 10.24 -29.91
C GLY A 503 -18.94 9.10 -30.61
N ASN A 504 -17.61 9.16 -30.72
CA ASN A 504 -16.80 8.12 -31.32
C ASN A 504 -16.38 7.07 -30.27
N GLY A 505 -17.38 6.44 -29.65
CA GLY A 505 -17.18 5.55 -28.51
C GLY A 505 -16.30 4.33 -28.80
N GLN A 506 -16.35 3.78 -30.01
CA GLN A 506 -15.52 2.61 -30.37
C GLN A 506 -14.04 2.92 -30.36
N LYS A 507 -13.61 4.02 -30.98
CA LYS A 507 -12.20 4.45 -30.97
C LYS A 507 -11.77 4.87 -29.56
N ALA A 508 -12.65 5.55 -28.83
CA ALA A 508 -12.38 5.94 -27.45
C ALA A 508 -12.10 4.70 -26.57
N LEU A 509 -12.94 3.66 -26.61
CA LEU A 509 -12.74 2.42 -25.84
C LEU A 509 -11.43 1.70 -26.19
N GLN A 510 -11.04 1.71 -27.48
CA GLN A 510 -9.75 1.14 -27.89
C GLN A 510 -8.55 1.86 -27.27
N LEU A 511 -8.61 3.19 -27.14
CA LEU A 511 -7.58 3.96 -26.44
C LEU A 511 -7.63 3.72 -24.94
N TYR A 512 -8.81 3.80 -24.31
CA TYR A 512 -8.96 3.54 -22.86
C TYR A 512 -8.41 2.17 -22.43
N ALA A 513 -8.61 1.13 -23.24
CA ALA A 513 -8.08 -0.21 -22.98
C ALA A 513 -6.55 -0.28 -22.92
N ARG A 514 -5.85 0.74 -23.46
CA ARG A 514 -4.39 0.84 -23.48
C ARG A 514 -3.85 1.76 -22.39
N VAL A 515 -4.69 2.61 -21.80
CA VAL A 515 -4.25 3.66 -20.86
C VAL A 515 -3.51 3.07 -19.67
N LYS A 516 -4.13 2.17 -18.93
CA LYS A 516 -3.56 1.64 -17.68
C LYS A 516 -2.33 0.74 -17.88
N GLU A 517 -2.15 0.20 -19.08
CA GLU A 517 -0.92 -0.52 -19.45
C GLU A 517 0.24 0.45 -19.71
N ASN A 518 -0.05 1.71 -20.04
CA ASN A 518 0.91 2.71 -20.51
C ASN A 518 1.07 3.91 -19.56
N THR A 519 0.39 3.92 -18.43
CA THR A 519 0.64 4.90 -17.36
C THR A 519 0.32 4.30 -16.00
N ALA A 520 1.16 4.58 -15.02
CA ALA A 520 0.92 4.29 -13.61
C ALA A 520 0.33 5.48 -12.85
N ASN A 521 -0.04 6.58 -13.52
CA ASN A 521 -0.60 7.77 -12.87
C ASN A 521 -1.97 7.45 -12.24
N GLY A 522 -2.05 7.50 -10.90
CA GLY A 522 -3.22 7.11 -10.12
C GLY A 522 -4.43 8.02 -10.36
N PHE A 523 -4.24 9.31 -10.66
CA PHE A 523 -5.33 10.23 -10.99
C PHE A 523 -5.98 9.88 -12.32
N VAL A 524 -5.19 9.54 -13.33
CA VAL A 524 -5.71 9.05 -14.62
C VAL A 524 -6.55 7.78 -14.41
N TRP A 525 -6.08 6.87 -13.54
CA TRP A 525 -6.82 5.66 -13.21
C TRP A 525 -8.14 5.97 -12.50
N LEU A 526 -8.12 6.87 -11.50
CA LEU A 526 -9.31 7.30 -10.77
C LEU A 526 -10.36 7.96 -11.69
N GLU A 527 -9.94 8.85 -12.58
CA GLU A 527 -10.83 9.51 -13.54
C GLU A 527 -11.49 8.48 -14.47
N MET A 528 -10.75 7.50 -14.96
CA MET A 528 -11.31 6.40 -15.76
C MET A 528 -12.32 5.57 -14.95
N ASP A 529 -12.00 5.22 -13.72
CA ASP A 529 -12.88 4.45 -12.85
C ASP A 529 -14.19 5.21 -12.56
N LYS A 530 -14.10 6.53 -12.32
CA LYS A 530 -15.26 7.40 -12.17
C LYS A 530 -16.12 7.44 -13.44
N LEU A 531 -15.49 7.56 -14.61
CA LEU A 531 -16.18 7.60 -15.90
C LEU A 531 -16.98 6.32 -16.15
N PHE A 532 -16.40 5.16 -15.86
CA PHE A 532 -17.01 3.87 -16.23
C PHE A 532 -17.81 3.19 -15.11
N ARG A 533 -17.64 3.59 -13.84
CA ARG A 533 -18.42 3.07 -12.70
C ARG A 533 -19.94 3.05 -12.91
N PRO A 534 -20.60 4.09 -13.47
CA PRO A 534 -22.03 4.08 -13.71
C PRO A 534 -22.48 3.03 -14.74
N TYR A 535 -21.60 2.68 -15.67
CA TYR A 535 -21.91 1.73 -16.76
C TYR A 535 -21.68 0.26 -16.36
N LYS A 536 -21.03 0.00 -15.23
CA LYS A 536 -20.64 -1.35 -14.79
C LYS A 536 -21.78 -2.37 -14.82
N GLY A 537 -22.93 -2.00 -14.22
CA GLY A 537 -24.10 -2.88 -14.21
C GLY A 537 -24.62 -3.23 -15.61
N GLN A 538 -24.55 -2.29 -16.56
CA GLN A 538 -24.95 -2.53 -17.95
C GLN A 538 -23.96 -3.42 -18.68
N ILE A 539 -22.65 -3.21 -18.46
CA ILE A 539 -21.58 -4.05 -19.04
C ILE A 539 -21.77 -5.51 -18.66
N LEU A 540 -22.03 -5.77 -17.38
CA LEU A 540 -22.23 -7.13 -16.87
C LEU A 540 -23.51 -7.78 -17.44
N ARG A 541 -24.63 -7.04 -17.49
CA ARG A 541 -25.87 -7.52 -18.12
C ARG A 541 -25.65 -7.87 -19.60
N ASN A 542 -25.00 -7.00 -20.36
CA ASN A 542 -24.70 -7.23 -21.76
C ASN A 542 -23.86 -8.50 -21.95
N CYS A 543 -22.87 -8.73 -21.07
CA CYS A 543 -22.08 -9.97 -21.09
C CYS A 543 -22.96 -11.21 -20.85
N GLU A 544 -23.83 -11.19 -19.85
CA GLU A 544 -24.75 -12.30 -19.55
C GLU A 544 -25.72 -12.56 -20.73
N GLU A 545 -26.25 -11.53 -21.38
CA GLU A 545 -27.11 -11.63 -22.56
C GLU A 545 -26.36 -12.24 -23.76
N MET A 546 -25.15 -11.80 -24.05
CA MET A 546 -24.30 -12.36 -25.10
C MET A 546 -24.05 -13.85 -24.86
N ILE A 547 -23.75 -14.26 -23.61
CA ILE A 547 -23.58 -15.66 -23.22
C ILE A 547 -24.90 -16.45 -23.46
N GLY A 548 -26.03 -15.86 -23.11
CA GLY A 548 -27.37 -16.45 -23.32
C GLY A 548 -27.68 -16.65 -24.78
N ARG A 549 -27.33 -15.70 -25.65
CA ARG A 549 -27.45 -15.75 -27.11
C ARG A 549 -26.40 -16.63 -27.80
N ARG A 550 -25.54 -17.34 -27.02
CA ARG A 550 -24.44 -18.19 -27.51
C ARG A 550 -23.27 -17.42 -28.17
N GLN A 551 -23.22 -16.11 -28.08
CA GLN A 551 -22.13 -15.23 -28.55
C GLN A 551 -20.96 -15.23 -27.54
N ARG A 552 -20.43 -16.42 -27.24
CA ARG A 552 -19.49 -16.61 -26.11
C ARG A 552 -18.13 -15.97 -26.35
N THR A 553 -17.62 -16.03 -27.58
CA THR A 553 -16.33 -15.45 -27.97
C THR A 553 -16.38 -13.92 -27.91
N GLU A 554 -17.45 -13.32 -28.39
CA GLU A 554 -17.68 -11.88 -28.33
C GLU A 554 -17.81 -11.39 -26.89
N ALA A 555 -18.57 -12.13 -26.05
CA ALA A 555 -18.66 -11.85 -24.62
C ALA A 555 -17.28 -11.86 -23.95
N LEU A 556 -16.43 -12.84 -24.26
CA LEU A 556 -15.09 -12.93 -23.71
C LEU A 556 -14.21 -11.76 -24.15
N GLN A 557 -14.18 -11.45 -25.46
CA GLN A 557 -13.41 -10.32 -26.00
C GLN A 557 -13.85 -8.98 -25.38
N THR A 558 -15.16 -8.80 -25.20
CA THR A 558 -15.73 -7.62 -24.55
C THR A 558 -15.26 -7.53 -23.10
N MET A 559 -15.32 -8.62 -22.34
CA MET A 559 -14.88 -8.61 -20.95
C MET A 559 -13.35 -8.48 -20.80
N GLU A 560 -12.55 -9.02 -21.73
CA GLU A 560 -11.10 -8.79 -21.78
C GLU A 560 -10.76 -7.31 -21.99
N MET A 561 -11.50 -6.60 -22.84
CA MET A 561 -11.36 -5.16 -23.02
C MET A 561 -11.71 -4.41 -21.73
N TRP A 562 -12.85 -4.72 -21.10
CA TRP A 562 -13.27 -4.07 -19.85
C TRP A 562 -12.33 -4.36 -18.69
N GLN A 563 -11.73 -5.54 -18.62
CA GLN A 563 -10.73 -5.88 -17.63
C GLN A 563 -9.44 -5.04 -17.80
N LYS A 564 -9.09 -4.64 -19.02
CA LYS A 564 -7.99 -3.70 -19.26
C LYS A 564 -8.34 -2.28 -18.82
N ILE A 565 -9.58 -1.85 -19.00
CA ILE A 565 -10.08 -0.53 -18.58
C ILE A 565 -10.23 -0.45 -17.05
N MET A 566 -10.76 -1.52 -16.44
CA MET A 566 -11.03 -1.61 -14.99
C MET A 566 -10.36 -2.86 -14.37
N PRO A 567 -9.04 -2.94 -14.33
CA PRO A 567 -8.33 -4.17 -13.94
C PRO A 567 -8.47 -4.53 -12.46
N GLU A 568 -8.80 -3.57 -11.61
CA GLU A 568 -8.96 -3.77 -10.17
C GLU A 568 -10.41 -3.98 -9.74
N ASP A 569 -11.38 -3.85 -10.67
CA ASP A 569 -12.80 -4.05 -10.37
C ASP A 569 -13.15 -5.55 -10.31
N GLU A 570 -13.53 -5.99 -9.12
CA GLU A 570 -13.84 -7.40 -8.86
C GLU A 570 -15.10 -7.89 -9.59
N ASP A 571 -16.10 -7.02 -9.86
CA ASP A 571 -17.30 -7.40 -10.61
C ASP A 571 -16.96 -7.64 -12.08
N ILE A 572 -16.14 -6.76 -12.67
CA ILE A 572 -15.65 -6.93 -14.04
C ILE A 572 -14.80 -8.19 -14.16
N ARG A 573 -13.95 -8.45 -13.17
CA ARG A 573 -13.13 -9.68 -13.12
C ARG A 573 -14.00 -10.94 -13.02
N ALA A 574 -15.02 -10.91 -12.18
CA ALA A 574 -15.98 -12.01 -12.06
C ALA A 574 -16.77 -12.24 -13.36
N GLY A 575 -17.17 -11.15 -14.03
CA GLY A 575 -17.79 -11.21 -15.36
C GLY A 575 -16.86 -11.83 -16.42
N TRP A 576 -15.56 -11.50 -16.38
CA TRP A 576 -14.56 -12.11 -17.23
C TRP A 576 -14.44 -13.63 -16.98
N TYR A 577 -14.39 -14.08 -15.71
CA TYR A 577 -14.40 -15.50 -15.39
C TYR A 577 -15.65 -16.21 -15.92
N LEU A 578 -16.84 -15.59 -15.80
CA LEU A 578 -18.08 -16.13 -16.33
C LEU A 578 -18.02 -16.30 -17.86
N ALA A 579 -17.51 -15.30 -18.58
CA ALA A 579 -17.32 -15.36 -20.03
C ALA A 579 -16.27 -16.41 -20.41
N LYS A 580 -15.13 -16.43 -19.72
CA LYS A 580 -14.03 -17.39 -19.95
C LYS A 580 -14.48 -18.83 -19.75
N ILE A 581 -15.15 -19.12 -18.62
CA ILE A 581 -15.73 -20.42 -18.33
C ILE A 581 -16.72 -20.83 -19.44
N SER A 582 -17.48 -19.91 -20.02
CA SER A 582 -18.40 -20.17 -21.09
C SER A 582 -17.72 -20.56 -22.41
N CYS A 583 -16.49 -20.13 -22.65
CA CYS A 583 -15.71 -20.35 -23.87
C CYS A 583 -14.82 -21.60 -23.83
N VAL A 584 -14.17 -21.90 -22.71
CA VAL A 584 -13.20 -23.01 -22.61
C VAL A 584 -13.86 -24.35 -22.90
N ARG A 585 -13.12 -25.31 -23.48
CA ARG A 585 -13.70 -26.58 -23.98
C ARG A 585 -13.36 -27.78 -23.11
N THR A 586 -12.20 -27.76 -22.44
CA THR A 586 -11.70 -28.92 -21.70
C THR A 586 -12.03 -28.86 -20.22
N GLN A 587 -12.25 -30.02 -19.61
CA GLN A 587 -12.46 -30.16 -18.17
C GLN A 587 -11.29 -29.53 -17.37
N SER A 588 -10.04 -29.81 -17.76
CA SER A 588 -8.85 -29.31 -17.08
C SER A 588 -8.79 -27.75 -17.05
N GLN A 589 -9.20 -27.10 -18.14
CA GLN A 589 -9.27 -25.63 -18.18
C GLN A 589 -10.34 -25.09 -17.24
N ILE A 590 -11.49 -25.76 -17.14
CA ILE A 590 -12.56 -25.35 -16.19
C ILE A 590 -12.08 -25.53 -14.75
N GLU A 591 -11.44 -26.67 -14.44
CA GLU A 591 -10.90 -26.94 -13.10
C GLU A 591 -9.81 -25.92 -12.69
N LYS A 592 -8.99 -25.47 -13.63
CA LYS A 592 -8.01 -24.40 -13.40
C LYS A 592 -8.69 -23.10 -13.00
N LEU A 593 -9.72 -22.69 -13.76
CA LEU A 593 -10.47 -21.47 -13.47
C LEU A 593 -11.22 -21.55 -12.12
N ILE A 594 -11.76 -22.71 -11.77
CA ILE A 594 -12.36 -22.94 -10.44
C ILE A 594 -11.33 -22.69 -9.35
N ARG A 595 -10.13 -23.26 -9.45
CA ARG A 595 -9.06 -23.04 -8.44
C ARG A 595 -8.70 -21.56 -8.30
N GLU A 596 -8.51 -20.86 -9.42
CA GLU A 596 -8.20 -19.43 -9.43
C GLU A 596 -9.30 -18.59 -8.75
N ILE A 597 -10.57 -18.98 -8.91
CA ILE A 597 -11.68 -18.30 -8.23
C ILE A 597 -11.71 -18.66 -6.74
N LEU A 598 -11.50 -19.94 -6.38
CA LEU A 598 -11.51 -20.40 -4.99
C LEU A 598 -10.43 -19.71 -4.15
N GLU A 599 -9.22 -19.57 -4.69
CA GLU A 599 -8.12 -18.81 -4.04
C GLU A 599 -8.52 -17.37 -3.64
N LYS A 600 -9.49 -16.79 -4.37
CA LYS A 600 -9.99 -15.42 -4.12
C LYS A 600 -11.23 -15.37 -3.21
N THR A 601 -12.01 -16.43 -3.17
CA THR A 601 -13.36 -16.43 -2.59
C THR A 601 -13.51 -17.35 -1.39
N GLU A 602 -12.62 -18.31 -1.18
CA GLU A 602 -12.71 -19.25 -0.07
C GLU A 602 -12.44 -18.55 1.25
N VAL A 603 -13.41 -18.65 2.17
CA VAL A 603 -13.31 -18.08 3.51
C VAL A 603 -13.11 -19.21 4.50
N PRO A 604 -12.04 -19.20 5.32
CA PRO A 604 -11.84 -20.16 6.38
C PRO A 604 -12.94 -20.04 7.46
N MET A 605 -13.28 -21.17 8.09
CA MET A 605 -14.26 -21.20 9.18
C MET A 605 -13.74 -20.43 10.40
N GLY A 606 -14.63 -19.64 11.03
CA GLY A 606 -14.34 -18.97 12.30
C GLY A 606 -13.55 -17.67 12.19
N THR A 607 -13.24 -17.20 10.97
CA THR A 607 -12.48 -15.95 10.80
C THR A 607 -13.30 -14.69 10.99
N GLY A 608 -14.64 -14.78 11.14
CA GLY A 608 -15.53 -13.61 11.23
C GLY A 608 -15.53 -12.71 9.99
N ASP A 609 -14.66 -12.99 9.03
CA ASP A 609 -14.53 -12.26 7.77
C ASP A 609 -15.75 -12.54 6.87
N LYS A 610 -16.81 -11.78 7.08
CA LYS A 610 -17.83 -11.60 6.05
C LYS A 610 -17.19 -10.77 4.93
N LYS A 611 -16.31 -11.39 4.13
CA LYS A 611 -15.99 -10.83 2.82
C LYS A 611 -17.32 -10.67 2.12
N GLU A 612 -17.72 -9.44 1.80
CA GLU A 612 -18.84 -9.17 0.91
C GLU A 612 -18.59 -9.95 -0.38
N GLN A 613 -19.23 -11.12 -0.49
CA GLN A 613 -18.86 -12.07 -1.51
C GLN A 613 -19.48 -11.63 -2.78
N ASN A 614 -18.64 -11.29 -3.72
CA ASN A 614 -19.04 -10.84 -5.04
C ASN A 614 -19.95 -11.88 -5.71
N PRO A 615 -21.24 -11.57 -5.94
CA PRO A 615 -22.21 -12.51 -6.52
C PRO A 615 -21.80 -12.98 -7.93
N GLY A 616 -20.95 -12.25 -8.63
CA GLY A 616 -20.40 -12.63 -9.92
C GLY A 616 -19.53 -13.88 -9.86
N TYR A 617 -18.67 -14.00 -8.84
CA TYR A 617 -17.86 -15.20 -8.65
C TYR A 617 -18.72 -16.44 -8.36
N ARG A 618 -19.78 -16.30 -7.56
CA ARG A 618 -20.75 -17.40 -7.34
C ARG A 618 -21.39 -17.84 -8.66
N LYS A 619 -21.83 -16.90 -9.50
CA LYS A 619 -22.37 -17.21 -10.83
C LYS A 619 -21.35 -17.94 -11.70
N ALA A 620 -20.08 -17.49 -11.69
CA ALA A 620 -19.00 -18.11 -12.44
C ALA A 620 -18.74 -19.55 -11.96
N LEU A 621 -18.64 -19.78 -10.64
CA LEU A 621 -18.48 -21.11 -10.05
C LEU A 621 -19.66 -22.04 -10.36
N ALA A 622 -20.89 -21.58 -10.17
CA ALA A 622 -22.09 -22.33 -10.49
C ALA A 622 -22.11 -22.75 -11.98
N LYS A 623 -21.72 -21.81 -12.87
CA LYS A 623 -21.59 -22.10 -14.29
C LYS A 623 -20.50 -23.14 -14.58
N ALA A 624 -19.35 -23.05 -13.90
CA ALA A 624 -18.26 -24.00 -14.06
C ALA A 624 -18.65 -25.40 -13.65
N TRP A 625 -19.26 -25.60 -12.46
CA TRP A 625 -19.70 -26.88 -11.99
C TRP A 625 -20.84 -27.46 -12.83
N LYS A 626 -21.79 -26.63 -13.30
CA LYS A 626 -22.81 -27.05 -14.27
C LYS A 626 -22.18 -27.61 -15.54
N ARG A 627 -21.12 -26.99 -16.04
CA ARG A 627 -20.39 -27.50 -17.24
C ARG A 627 -19.59 -28.78 -16.97
N LEU A 628 -19.24 -29.06 -15.74
CA LEU A 628 -18.61 -30.30 -15.28
C LEU A 628 -19.63 -31.40 -14.97
N GLY A 629 -20.93 -31.15 -15.20
CA GLY A 629 -21.99 -32.14 -15.07
C GLY A 629 -22.83 -32.06 -13.80
N TYR A 630 -22.61 -31.08 -12.92
CA TYR A 630 -23.50 -30.88 -11.77
C TYR A 630 -24.89 -30.41 -12.23
N PRO A 631 -25.98 -30.92 -11.63
CA PRO A 631 -27.30 -30.36 -11.80
C PRO A 631 -27.32 -28.86 -11.46
N GLY A 632 -28.06 -28.05 -12.22
CA GLY A 632 -27.95 -26.60 -12.16
C GLY A 632 -28.17 -26.00 -10.76
N GLU A 633 -29.14 -26.49 -9.99
CA GLU A 633 -29.41 -26.03 -8.64
C GLU A 633 -28.34 -26.50 -7.64
N LEU A 634 -27.83 -27.71 -7.77
CA LEU A 634 -26.76 -28.24 -6.92
C LEU A 634 -25.44 -27.55 -7.20
N ALA A 635 -25.19 -27.15 -8.45
CA ALA A 635 -24.04 -26.31 -8.79
C ALA A 635 -24.12 -24.93 -8.12
N ALA A 636 -25.32 -24.34 -8.03
CA ALA A 636 -25.54 -23.07 -7.33
C ALA A 636 -25.33 -23.21 -5.80
N LEU A 637 -25.91 -24.22 -5.18
CA LEU A 637 -25.75 -24.51 -3.75
C LEU A 637 -24.28 -24.81 -3.38
N ARG A 638 -23.55 -25.46 -4.29
CA ARG A 638 -22.11 -25.67 -4.14
C ARG A 638 -21.32 -24.35 -4.19
N ALA A 639 -21.72 -23.43 -5.04
CA ALA A 639 -21.13 -22.10 -5.09
C ALA A 639 -21.43 -21.27 -3.82
N ASP A 640 -22.63 -21.45 -3.25
CA ASP A 640 -22.99 -20.84 -1.96
C ASP A 640 -22.11 -21.39 -0.83
N LEU A 641 -21.85 -22.72 -0.81
CA LEU A 641 -20.99 -23.35 0.22
C LEU A 641 -19.61 -22.75 0.34
N VAL A 642 -18.99 -22.37 -0.79
CA VAL A 642 -17.64 -21.73 -0.79
C VAL A 642 -17.64 -20.49 0.09
N CYS A 643 -18.74 -19.82 0.12
CA CYS A 643 -18.93 -18.48 0.64
C CYS A 643 -19.38 -18.43 2.11
N ILE A 644 -19.77 -19.51 2.71
CA ILE A 644 -20.31 -19.59 4.09
C ILE A 644 -19.16 -19.74 5.09
N SER A 645 -19.14 -18.91 6.15
CA SER A 645 -18.19 -18.98 7.25
C SER A 645 -18.82 -19.30 8.60
N GLU A 646 -20.16 -19.24 8.72
CA GLU A 646 -20.90 -19.48 9.96
C GLU A 646 -21.51 -20.88 10.00
N GLU A 647 -21.42 -21.53 11.15
CA GLU A 647 -21.92 -22.91 11.34
C GLU A 647 -23.43 -23.01 11.17
N SER A 648 -24.19 -22.01 11.62
CA SER A 648 -25.66 -21.93 11.45
C SER A 648 -26.07 -21.87 9.97
N GLU A 649 -25.34 -21.17 9.14
CA GLU A 649 -25.59 -21.08 7.70
C GLU A 649 -25.23 -22.37 6.98
N LEU A 650 -24.20 -23.09 7.45
CA LEU A 650 -23.83 -24.41 6.92
C LEU A 650 -24.92 -25.45 7.23
N GLU A 651 -25.50 -25.46 8.42
CA GLU A 651 -26.58 -26.37 8.78
C GLU A 651 -27.85 -26.08 7.99
N TRP A 652 -28.20 -24.78 7.84
CA TRP A 652 -29.30 -24.37 6.96
C TRP A 652 -29.08 -24.85 5.50
N LEU A 653 -27.85 -24.74 4.99
CA LEU A 653 -27.51 -25.21 3.64
C LEU A 653 -27.64 -26.74 3.54
N ALA A 654 -27.20 -27.48 4.57
CA ALA A 654 -27.32 -28.94 4.61
C ALA A 654 -28.78 -29.37 4.61
N GLU A 655 -29.65 -28.70 5.39
CA GLU A 655 -31.09 -28.98 5.41
C GLU A 655 -31.74 -28.65 4.07
N LYS A 656 -31.40 -27.54 3.46
CA LYS A 656 -31.86 -27.13 2.13
C LYS A 656 -31.48 -28.14 1.04
N VAL A 657 -30.28 -28.69 1.11
CA VAL A 657 -29.85 -29.77 0.17
C VAL A 657 -30.62 -31.05 0.41
N ARG A 658 -30.92 -31.42 1.67
CA ARG A 658 -31.64 -32.68 2.02
C ARG A 658 -33.15 -32.63 1.76
N SER A 659 -33.78 -31.47 1.94
CA SER A 659 -35.24 -31.29 1.82
C SER A 659 -35.77 -31.27 0.38
N ARG A 660 -34.90 -31.31 -0.62
CA ARG A 660 -35.26 -31.31 -2.04
C ARG A 660 -35.84 -32.64 -2.48
N GLN A 661 -36.80 -32.57 -3.43
CA GLN A 661 -37.15 -33.73 -4.23
C GLN A 661 -35.95 -34.15 -5.11
N ILE A 662 -35.34 -35.31 -4.79
CA ILE A 662 -34.08 -35.73 -5.41
C ILE A 662 -34.37 -36.84 -6.41
N HIS A 663 -34.05 -36.62 -7.69
CA HIS A 663 -34.03 -37.69 -8.68
C HIS A 663 -32.88 -38.66 -8.40
N LYS A 664 -33.08 -39.94 -8.77
CA LYS A 664 -32.09 -41.00 -8.48
C LYS A 664 -30.69 -40.66 -9.03
N GLU A 665 -30.63 -39.98 -10.15
CA GLU A 665 -29.38 -39.56 -10.81
C GLU A 665 -28.67 -38.39 -10.10
N GLU A 666 -29.37 -37.62 -9.30
CA GLU A 666 -28.82 -36.48 -8.55
C GLU A 666 -28.26 -36.91 -7.18
N LYS A 667 -28.64 -38.08 -6.68
CA LYS A 667 -28.22 -38.53 -5.32
C LYS A 667 -26.72 -38.51 -5.09
N PRO A 668 -25.85 -38.95 -6.03
CA PRO A 668 -24.40 -38.87 -5.80
C PRO A 668 -23.91 -37.47 -5.54
N TYR A 669 -24.43 -36.47 -6.26
CA TYR A 669 -24.08 -35.05 -6.09
C TYR A 669 -24.57 -34.48 -4.76
N VAL A 670 -25.79 -34.87 -4.35
CA VAL A 670 -26.37 -34.47 -3.06
C VAL A 670 -25.52 -34.99 -1.89
N TYR A 671 -25.20 -36.28 -1.87
CA TYR A 671 -24.37 -36.88 -0.84
C TYR A 671 -22.96 -36.26 -0.82
N LYS A 672 -22.38 -36.02 -2.00
CA LYS A 672 -21.08 -35.36 -2.09
C LYS A 672 -21.14 -33.93 -1.50
N LEU A 673 -22.16 -33.16 -1.84
CA LEU A 673 -22.31 -31.79 -1.34
C LEU A 673 -22.57 -31.75 0.19
N VAL A 674 -23.38 -32.66 0.72
CA VAL A 674 -23.56 -32.82 2.17
C VAL A 674 -22.24 -33.22 2.83
N GLY A 675 -21.46 -34.10 2.22
CA GLY A 675 -20.11 -34.43 2.68
C GLY A 675 -19.18 -33.20 2.74
N ASP A 676 -19.20 -32.35 1.70
CA ASP A 676 -18.41 -31.10 1.67
C ASP A 676 -18.83 -30.14 2.79
N ILE A 677 -20.15 -30.02 3.06
CA ILE A 677 -20.67 -29.19 4.15
C ILE A 677 -20.15 -29.73 5.50
N ARG A 678 -20.27 -31.04 5.74
CA ARG A 678 -19.79 -31.67 6.99
C ARG A 678 -18.27 -31.57 7.14
N SER A 679 -17.53 -31.68 6.03
CA SER A 679 -16.07 -31.45 6.01
C SER A 679 -15.72 -30.03 6.43
N LYS A 680 -16.44 -29.04 5.92
CA LYS A 680 -16.24 -27.63 6.27
C LYS A 680 -16.60 -27.33 7.74
N GLN A 681 -17.57 -28.06 8.33
CA GLN A 681 -17.88 -28.01 9.77
C GLN A 681 -16.87 -28.75 10.67
N GLY A 682 -15.82 -29.35 10.09
CA GLY A 682 -14.88 -30.19 10.84
C GLY A 682 -15.41 -31.57 11.22
N GLN A 683 -16.63 -31.94 10.78
CA GLN A 683 -17.28 -33.24 11.06
C GLN A 683 -16.78 -34.30 10.07
N THR A 684 -15.50 -34.64 10.19
CA THR A 684 -14.77 -35.42 9.18
C THR A 684 -15.34 -36.85 9.00
N ARG A 685 -15.83 -37.49 10.05
CA ARG A 685 -16.45 -38.81 9.98
C ARG A 685 -17.77 -38.81 9.20
N GLU A 686 -18.65 -37.86 9.49
CA GLU A 686 -19.90 -37.69 8.77
C GLU A 686 -19.69 -37.30 7.31
N ALA A 687 -18.69 -36.45 7.03
CA ALA A 687 -18.28 -36.11 5.68
C ALA A 687 -17.93 -37.38 4.89
N PHE A 688 -17.10 -38.23 5.47
CA PHE A 688 -16.67 -39.48 4.83
C PHE A 688 -17.80 -40.47 4.60
N GLU A 689 -18.73 -40.63 5.57
CA GLU A 689 -19.93 -41.45 5.41
C GLU A 689 -20.81 -40.99 4.23
N ASN A 690 -20.92 -39.69 4.04
CA ASN A 690 -21.65 -39.13 2.90
C ASN A 690 -20.91 -39.34 1.58
N TYR A 691 -19.59 -39.23 1.53
CA TYR A 691 -18.81 -39.55 0.34
C TYR A 691 -18.95 -41.05 -0.04
N ARG A 692 -18.96 -41.95 0.95
CA ARG A 692 -19.21 -43.37 0.75
C ARG A 692 -20.60 -43.61 0.17
N LYS A 693 -21.65 -42.98 0.74
CA LYS A 693 -23.02 -43.06 0.22
C LYS A 693 -23.12 -42.57 -1.24
N ALA A 694 -22.38 -41.53 -1.61
CA ALA A 694 -22.35 -41.08 -2.99
C ALA A 694 -21.87 -42.17 -3.97
N LEU A 695 -20.90 -42.99 -3.53
CA LEU A 695 -20.35 -44.11 -4.32
C LEU A 695 -21.23 -45.34 -4.40
N GLU A 696 -22.33 -45.42 -3.62
CA GLU A 696 -23.34 -46.50 -3.76
C GLU A 696 -24.20 -46.36 -5.00
N TYR A 697 -24.17 -45.20 -5.66
CA TYR A 697 -24.89 -44.89 -6.88
C TYR A 697 -23.98 -44.89 -8.09
N THR A 698 -24.55 -44.81 -9.27
CA THR A 698 -23.79 -44.62 -10.52
C THR A 698 -23.18 -43.19 -10.50
N VAL A 699 -21.88 -43.10 -10.28
CA VAL A 699 -21.17 -41.84 -10.16
C VAL A 699 -20.69 -41.36 -11.53
N PRO A 700 -21.03 -40.13 -11.96
CA PRO A 700 -20.51 -39.56 -13.19
C PRO A 700 -18.97 -39.39 -13.15
N PRO A 701 -18.28 -39.43 -14.30
CA PRO A 701 -16.80 -39.45 -14.35
C PRO A 701 -16.13 -38.30 -13.60
N TYR A 702 -16.64 -37.10 -13.74
CA TYR A 702 -16.07 -35.95 -13.04
C TYR A 702 -16.20 -36.09 -11.52
N LEU A 703 -17.40 -36.41 -11.04
CA LEU A 703 -17.67 -36.58 -9.62
C LEU A 703 -16.85 -37.73 -9.01
N LYS A 704 -16.68 -38.83 -9.79
CA LYS A 704 -15.80 -39.94 -9.40
C LYS A 704 -14.36 -39.45 -9.21
N THR A 705 -13.86 -38.63 -10.12
CA THR A 705 -12.51 -38.05 -10.01
C THR A 705 -12.36 -37.13 -8.79
N GLU A 706 -13.37 -36.34 -8.45
CA GLU A 706 -13.36 -35.52 -7.25
C GLU A 706 -13.33 -36.35 -5.98
N LEU A 707 -14.22 -37.34 -5.86
CA LEU A 707 -14.28 -38.28 -4.73
C LEU A 707 -12.95 -39.03 -4.57
N TYR A 708 -12.37 -39.48 -5.69
CA TYR A 708 -11.05 -40.13 -5.69
C TYR A 708 -9.97 -39.19 -5.11
N ARG A 709 -9.89 -37.95 -5.59
CA ARG A 709 -8.91 -36.97 -5.07
C ARG A 709 -9.06 -36.71 -3.57
N ILE A 710 -10.29 -36.56 -3.07
CA ILE A 710 -10.56 -36.35 -1.65
C ILE A 710 -10.13 -37.58 -0.81
N ILE A 711 -10.58 -38.75 -1.19
CA ILE A 711 -10.42 -39.97 -0.41
C ILE A 711 -8.99 -40.49 -0.49
N ILE A 712 -8.40 -40.58 -1.68
CA ILE A 712 -7.05 -41.11 -1.86
C ILE A 712 -5.97 -40.16 -1.36
N SER A 713 -6.13 -38.84 -1.55
CA SER A 713 -5.19 -37.85 -0.99
C SER A 713 -5.12 -37.95 0.53
N ASP A 714 -6.26 -38.12 1.16
CA ASP A 714 -6.34 -38.27 2.62
C ASP A 714 -5.78 -39.63 3.08
N LEU A 715 -6.04 -40.71 2.34
CA LEU A 715 -5.47 -42.03 2.61
C LEU A 715 -3.94 -42.04 2.44
N ASP A 716 -3.44 -41.39 1.40
CA ASP A 716 -1.99 -41.26 1.16
C ASP A 716 -1.31 -40.45 2.26
N ASN A 717 -1.91 -39.34 2.69
CA ASN A 717 -1.41 -38.54 3.79
C ASN A 717 -1.41 -39.34 5.09
N GLY A 718 -2.49 -40.09 5.39
CA GLY A 718 -2.58 -40.98 6.53
C GLY A 718 -1.55 -42.10 6.48
N SER A 719 -1.36 -42.73 5.31
CA SER A 719 -0.38 -43.82 5.15
C SER A 719 1.06 -43.36 5.26
N ARG A 720 1.38 -42.14 4.83
CA ARG A 720 2.71 -41.52 5.06
C ARG A 720 2.95 -41.20 6.52
N GLN A 721 1.94 -40.67 7.20
CA GLN A 721 2.01 -40.46 8.64
C GLN A 721 2.19 -41.80 9.38
N ILE A 722 1.46 -42.85 9.04
CA ILE A 722 1.59 -44.19 9.64
C ILE A 722 2.95 -44.80 9.38
N ARG A 723 3.53 -44.69 8.19
CA ARG A 723 4.89 -45.17 7.90
C ARG A 723 5.98 -44.43 8.71
N ASN A 724 5.77 -43.18 9.00
CA ASN A 724 6.65 -42.43 9.89
C ASN A 724 6.44 -42.76 11.37
N PHE A 725 5.31 -43.38 11.74
CA PHE A 725 4.95 -43.79 13.08
C PHE A 725 5.77 -44.93 13.66
N GLY A 726 6.29 -45.82 12.85
CA GLY A 726 7.06 -46.95 13.32
C GLY A 726 8.32 -46.59 14.11
N LYS A 727 8.57 -45.31 14.40
CA LYS A 727 9.74 -44.79 15.09
C LYS A 727 9.46 -43.97 16.35
N ASN A 728 8.21 -43.58 16.66
CA ASN A 728 7.87 -42.72 17.81
C ASN A 728 6.55 -43.07 18.47
N ALA A 729 6.54 -43.48 19.72
CA ALA A 729 5.37 -43.89 20.50
C ALA A 729 4.37 -42.78 20.82
N ASP A 730 4.74 -41.48 20.66
CA ASP A 730 3.88 -40.34 20.97
C ASP A 730 2.77 -40.06 19.91
N MET A 731 2.67 -40.87 18.90
CA MET A 731 1.78 -40.67 17.76
C MET A 731 0.48 -41.50 17.79
N LEU A 732 0.25 -42.26 18.85
CA LEU A 732 -0.99 -43.05 19.06
C LEU A 732 -2.29 -42.19 18.97
N PRO A 733 -2.34 -40.96 19.50
CA PRO A 733 -3.54 -40.12 19.42
C PRO A 733 -3.91 -39.73 17.98
N ALA A 734 -2.91 -39.45 17.15
CA ALA A 734 -3.14 -39.09 15.74
C ALA A 734 -3.59 -40.31 14.92
N MET A 735 -3.09 -41.52 15.22
CA MET A 735 -3.52 -42.76 14.57
C MET A 735 -4.97 -43.11 14.95
N ASN A 736 -5.34 -42.96 16.22
CA ASN A 736 -6.72 -43.15 16.67
C ASN A 736 -7.67 -42.13 16.06
N SER A 737 -7.25 -40.88 15.90
CA SER A 737 -8.00 -39.84 15.19
C SER A 737 -8.20 -40.22 13.70
N TRP A 738 -7.18 -40.75 13.05
CA TRP A 738 -7.25 -41.17 11.65
C TRP A 738 -8.16 -42.39 11.44
N LEU A 739 -8.04 -43.44 12.27
CA LEU A 739 -8.93 -44.61 12.27
C LEU A 739 -10.38 -44.20 12.60
N GLY A 740 -10.58 -43.25 13.52
CA GLY A 740 -11.89 -42.67 13.82
C GLY A 740 -12.50 -41.93 12.65
N LYS A 741 -11.67 -41.34 11.79
CA LYS A 741 -12.08 -40.61 10.59
C LYS A 741 -12.53 -41.53 9.47
N TYR A 742 -11.77 -42.60 9.20
CA TYR A 742 -11.92 -43.42 8.00
C TYR A 742 -12.51 -44.82 8.22
N GLY A 743 -12.66 -45.24 9.48
CA GLY A 743 -13.18 -46.55 9.81
C GLY A 743 -12.10 -47.65 9.86
N THR A 744 -12.50 -48.90 9.71
CA THR A 744 -11.56 -50.03 9.74
C THR A 744 -10.75 -50.12 8.44
N LEU A 745 -9.60 -50.81 8.51
CA LEU A 745 -8.75 -51.06 7.33
C LEU A 745 -9.50 -51.76 6.18
N GLU A 746 -10.42 -52.67 6.50
CA GLU A 746 -11.24 -53.38 5.55
C GLU A 746 -12.24 -52.47 4.84
N GLU A 747 -12.89 -51.54 5.56
CA GLU A 747 -13.79 -50.54 4.99
C GLU A 747 -13.05 -49.61 4.03
N ILE A 748 -11.82 -49.22 4.36
CA ILE A 748 -10.97 -48.40 3.52
C ILE A 748 -10.54 -49.14 2.25
N GLN A 749 -10.16 -50.40 2.35
CA GLN A 749 -9.79 -51.26 1.21
C GLN A 749 -10.98 -51.48 0.27
N ALA A 750 -12.18 -51.78 0.82
CA ALA A 750 -13.41 -51.89 0.06
C ALA A 750 -13.81 -50.62 -0.67
N LEU A 751 -13.55 -49.44 -0.05
CA LEU A 751 -13.76 -48.15 -0.67
C LEU A 751 -12.77 -47.86 -1.81
N ALA A 752 -11.48 -48.14 -1.59
CA ALA A 752 -10.45 -48.01 -2.60
C ALA A 752 -10.74 -48.87 -3.83
N ALA A 753 -11.21 -50.11 -3.63
CA ALA A 753 -11.60 -51.01 -4.73
C ALA A 753 -12.80 -50.49 -5.56
N ARG A 754 -13.69 -49.70 -4.98
CA ARG A 754 -14.81 -49.05 -5.70
C ARG A 754 -14.41 -47.81 -6.50
N LEU A 755 -13.28 -47.21 -6.14
CA LEU A 755 -12.76 -45.99 -6.80
C LEU A 755 -11.89 -46.33 -8.04
N VAL A 756 -11.28 -47.50 -8.08
CA VAL A 756 -10.59 -48.07 -9.26
C VAL A 756 -11.61 -48.63 -10.24
#